data_dc45a12f6da15b657904e7606323d518
#
_entry.id   dc45a12f6da15b657904e7606323d518
#
_cell.length_a   1.000
_cell.length_b   1.000
_cell.length_c   1.000
_cell.angle_alpha   90.00
_cell.angle_beta   90.00
_cell.angle_gamma   90.00
#
_symmetry.space_group_name_H-M   'P 1'
#
loop_
_entity.id
_entity.type
_entity.pdbx_description
1 polymer ?
#
loop_
_entity_poly.entity_id
_entity_poly.type
_entity_poly.pdbx_seq_one_letter_code
_entity_poly.pdbx_strand_id
1 'polypeptide(L)'
;VRLYVSLAASVEPNNNYQYDEPYIVLKPKALTLEQMQTFPHLATMSAYSIPLTIDMRSVVKAEMVALAVDTEGNITAGTKVQPAGLLDSLFATYAEAKTLGAEVTADGVQFDLWAPSAQNVVLVLFDGAKKERGRLQMALDGQSGIWSLKTNKAQDGSYYRYLIDVFHPVSGNIEKYQVTDPYALSLSMNSLFSQVVNLDDQQLKPDGWDELQRPIPQSNPTKFVIYESHVRDFSSLDQSTPEAFRGKFKAFTETDSVPVKHLKQLSKNGITHLHLLPIFDIATINEDPTKVADINMPFSQLCEVNSEVKTSSFSGDCLSSLTIAEILARETENDTPQTPRVQELNRLVSATDSFNWGYDPFHYTVPEGSYSTNPDGKQRILELREMVQSVKTDIKMNVVMDVVYNHTNSAGPTSDTSVLDKIVPWYYNRLNPQTGAVENSTCCSNTAPEHTMMAKLIQDSLVVWARDYKIDAFRFDLMGHHPLSQIKASLKAVQAVDPDVYFYGEGWNFGEVANDRLFVQATQANLAGTGIGSFSDRLRDSVRGGGPFDGGDGLRQHQGFGNGAFVQPNEMSLTTKETALHLADLTRLGMAGNLKDFQFIDAKGNKIRGSELDYNGQPAGYAKDPTEIQNYVSKHDNQTLWDNQQYKIGYDVDIQTRVRMQAVSLATAMLGQGVPFTHMGSELLRSKSMQRDSYDSGDWYNRVDFTLQDNNWNKGLPRVDKDGMNYEIIQQVIQGSGVNAQPSRADMNVMVDYYLDLAKLRQSYPLLTLGRGDDVIKRVSFHNTGVDQRPGLIVMTIDNGNTVNDLDPNVDAMVIVINATPRQQKVDLGLSGLVLSPVYRSNLAHNTQVIDNEISVPAWTPAVLVKPRHNIRSEGIPVFMN
;
A
#
# COMPACT_ATOMS: atom_id res chain seq x y z
N VAL A 1 -38.61 20.66 15.41
CA VAL A 1 -37.92 20.29 14.15
C VAL A 1 -38.92 19.61 13.24
N ARG A 2 -38.88 19.95 11.95
CA ARG A 2 -39.75 19.40 10.91
C ARG A 2 -38.89 18.67 9.88
N LEU A 3 -39.31 17.48 9.47
CA LEU A 3 -38.71 16.73 8.39
C LEU A 3 -39.60 16.86 7.16
N TYR A 4 -39.15 17.57 6.14
CA TYR A 4 -39.78 17.68 4.83
C TYR A 4 -39.34 16.54 3.94
N VAL A 5 -40.28 15.99 3.17
CA VAL A 5 -40.06 14.80 2.32
C VAL A 5 -40.69 15.02 0.96
N SER A 6 -39.90 14.88 -0.12
CA SER A 6 -40.41 14.98 -1.49
C SER A 6 -39.83 13.92 -2.41
N LEU A 7 -40.72 13.10 -3.02
CA LEU A 7 -40.32 12.12 -4.04
C LEU A 7 -39.96 12.78 -5.38
N ALA A 8 -40.40 14.04 -5.59
CA ALA A 8 -40.11 14.81 -6.80
C ALA A 8 -38.91 15.76 -6.66
N ALA A 9 -38.23 15.71 -5.50
CA ALA A 9 -37.10 16.60 -5.16
C ALA A 9 -37.52 18.09 -5.30
N SER A 10 -38.62 18.45 -4.64
CA SER A 10 -39.26 19.79 -4.73
C SER A 10 -39.22 20.53 -3.41
N VAL A 11 -38.38 20.16 -2.45
CA VAL A 11 -38.28 20.85 -1.14
C VAL A 11 -37.50 22.14 -1.31
N GLU A 12 -38.19 23.19 -1.75
CA GLU A 12 -37.64 24.53 -1.95
C GLU A 12 -38.46 25.57 -1.19
N PRO A 13 -37.84 26.64 -0.67
CA PRO A 13 -38.60 27.74 -0.08
C PRO A 13 -39.37 28.52 -1.16
N ASN A 14 -40.61 28.81 -0.89
CA ASN A 14 -41.40 29.74 -1.71
C ASN A 14 -40.86 31.19 -1.57
N ASN A 15 -41.47 32.15 -2.32
CA ASN A 15 -41.08 33.57 -2.29
C ASN A 15 -41.14 34.24 -0.91
N ASN A 16 -41.77 33.61 0.07
CA ASN A 16 -41.87 34.08 1.45
C ASN A 16 -40.96 33.28 2.41
N TYR A 17 -39.98 32.51 1.88
CA TYR A 17 -39.12 31.63 2.63
C TYR A 17 -39.86 30.58 3.47
N GLN A 18 -41.06 30.16 3.01
CA GLN A 18 -41.84 29.07 3.61
C GLN A 18 -41.80 27.86 2.68
N TYR A 19 -41.96 26.67 3.28
CA TYR A 19 -42.00 25.42 2.56
C TYR A 19 -43.43 24.90 2.51
N ASP A 20 -43.93 24.61 1.32
CA ASP A 20 -45.30 24.17 1.08
C ASP A 20 -45.47 22.64 1.12
N GLU A 21 -44.36 21.89 1.08
CA GLU A 21 -44.38 20.42 1.12
C GLU A 21 -44.85 19.87 2.49
N PRO A 22 -45.46 18.68 2.48
CA PRO A 22 -45.80 17.97 3.70
C PRO A 22 -44.57 17.72 4.57
N TYR A 23 -44.72 17.84 5.88
CA TYR A 23 -43.67 17.60 6.84
C TYR A 23 -44.10 16.69 7.99
N ILE A 24 -43.12 16.00 8.55
CA ILE A 24 -43.23 15.16 9.74
C ILE A 24 -42.68 15.96 10.93
N VAL A 25 -43.47 16.08 12.01
CA VAL A 25 -43.01 16.72 13.25
C VAL A 25 -42.10 15.74 14.00
N LEU A 26 -40.85 16.15 14.22
CA LEU A 26 -39.84 15.38 15.00
C LEU A 26 -39.92 15.83 16.47
N LYS A 27 -39.86 14.87 17.40
CA LYS A 27 -39.90 15.11 18.85
C LYS A 27 -38.50 14.94 19.46
N PRO A 28 -38.06 15.85 20.34
CA PRO A 28 -36.80 15.67 21.06
C PRO A 28 -36.73 14.33 21.78
N LYS A 29 -35.61 13.62 21.66
CA LYS A 29 -35.36 12.34 22.30
C LYS A 29 -33.87 12.19 22.56
N ALA A 30 -33.47 11.78 23.78
CA ALA A 30 -32.08 11.51 24.08
C ALA A 30 -31.58 10.27 23.30
N LEU A 31 -30.33 10.30 22.90
CA LEU A 31 -29.64 9.13 22.37
C LEU A 31 -29.53 8.04 23.42
N THR A 32 -29.67 6.80 23.02
CA THR A 32 -29.36 5.63 23.87
C THR A 32 -27.84 5.48 24.04
N LEU A 33 -27.43 4.75 25.07
CA LEU A 33 -26.00 4.44 25.28
C LEU A 33 -25.40 3.71 24.08
N GLU A 34 -26.16 2.76 23.49
CA GLU A 34 -25.76 2.03 22.28
C GLU A 34 -25.58 2.96 21.09
N GLN A 35 -26.49 3.91 20.85
CA GLN A 35 -26.37 4.91 19.80
C GLN A 35 -25.15 5.81 20.01
N MET A 36 -24.85 6.25 21.25
CA MET A 36 -23.67 7.03 21.56
C MET A 36 -22.37 6.25 21.37
N GLN A 37 -22.39 4.94 21.58
CA GLN A 37 -21.23 4.08 21.30
C GLN A 37 -21.03 3.82 19.81
N THR A 38 -22.13 3.65 19.07
CA THR A 38 -22.08 3.44 17.60
C THR A 38 -21.68 4.71 16.86
N PHE A 39 -22.13 5.86 17.36
CA PHE A 39 -21.87 7.17 16.75
C PHE A 39 -21.24 8.14 17.76
N PRO A 40 -20.01 7.89 18.22
CA PRO A 40 -19.39 8.68 19.29
C PRO A 40 -19.26 10.17 18.95
N HIS A 41 -19.09 10.52 17.69
CA HIS A 41 -19.04 11.90 17.20
C HIS A 41 -20.38 12.63 17.26
N LEU A 42 -21.49 11.93 17.43
CA LEU A 42 -22.84 12.50 17.58
C LEU A 42 -23.33 12.52 19.02
N ALA A 43 -22.57 11.97 19.98
CA ALA A 43 -23.00 11.76 21.35
C ALA A 43 -23.47 13.03 22.08
N THR A 44 -22.96 14.20 21.66
CA THR A 44 -23.33 15.52 22.25
C THR A 44 -24.34 16.29 21.41
N MET A 45 -24.81 15.72 20.28
CA MET A 45 -25.73 16.40 19.41
C MET A 45 -27.20 16.25 19.88
N SER A 46 -28.05 17.19 19.49
CA SER A 46 -29.49 17.10 19.75
C SER A 46 -30.10 15.98 18.90
N ALA A 47 -30.85 15.10 19.53
CA ALA A 47 -31.52 14.01 18.86
C ALA A 47 -33.05 14.15 18.87
N TYR A 48 -33.68 13.62 17.85
CA TYR A 48 -35.12 13.68 17.64
C TYR A 48 -35.63 12.32 17.18
N SER A 49 -36.87 12.02 17.49
CA SER A 49 -37.55 10.80 17.04
C SER A 49 -38.56 11.09 15.94
N ILE A 50 -38.64 10.16 15.00
CA ILE A 50 -39.67 10.10 13.95
C ILE A 50 -40.84 9.26 14.48
N PRO A 51 -42.12 9.65 14.24
CA PRO A 51 -43.25 8.85 14.61
C PRO A 51 -43.22 7.46 13.98
N LEU A 52 -43.50 6.41 14.77
CA LEU A 52 -43.47 5.00 14.30
C LEU A 52 -44.51 4.68 13.23
N THR A 53 -45.47 5.54 12.99
CA THR A 53 -46.50 5.38 11.95
C THR A 53 -46.00 5.74 10.54
N ILE A 54 -44.81 6.29 10.43
CA ILE A 54 -44.21 6.68 9.13
C ILE A 54 -43.45 5.49 8.56
N ASP A 55 -43.78 5.11 7.33
CA ASP A 55 -43.01 4.10 6.58
C ASP A 55 -41.70 4.71 6.04
N MET A 56 -40.65 4.56 6.81
CA MET A 56 -39.31 5.07 6.45
C MET A 56 -38.69 4.40 5.23
N ARG A 57 -39.12 3.17 4.88
CA ARG A 57 -38.66 2.47 3.66
C ARG A 57 -39.11 3.17 2.37
N SER A 58 -40.22 3.85 2.42
CA SER A 58 -40.67 4.72 1.34
C SER A 58 -40.00 6.09 1.37
N VAL A 59 -39.81 6.66 2.56
CA VAL A 59 -39.23 7.98 2.77
C VAL A 59 -37.75 8.07 2.32
N VAL A 60 -36.96 7.01 2.47
CA VAL A 60 -35.53 7.02 2.07
C VAL A 60 -35.30 7.16 0.57
N LYS A 61 -36.35 7.04 -0.27
CA LYS A 61 -36.29 7.25 -1.71
C LYS A 61 -36.50 8.71 -2.13
N ALA A 62 -36.86 9.53 -1.16
CA ALA A 62 -37.21 10.93 -1.34
C ALA A 62 -36.09 11.87 -0.95
N GLU A 63 -36.17 13.11 -1.39
CA GLU A 63 -35.44 14.18 -0.75
C GLU A 63 -35.91 14.36 0.68
N MET A 64 -34.98 14.47 1.62
CA MET A 64 -35.25 14.67 3.05
C MET A 64 -34.51 15.92 3.53
N VAL A 65 -35.26 16.89 4.04
CA VAL A 65 -34.70 18.13 4.61
C VAL A 65 -35.26 18.33 6.01
N ALA A 66 -34.38 18.43 7.00
CA ALA A 66 -34.73 18.72 8.38
C ALA A 66 -34.57 20.22 8.67
N LEU A 67 -35.66 20.88 9.13
CA LEU A 67 -35.68 22.29 9.44
C LEU A 67 -36.07 22.51 10.91
N ALA A 68 -35.28 23.30 11.62
CA ALA A 68 -35.64 23.84 12.93
C ALA A 68 -36.41 25.14 12.70
N VAL A 69 -37.56 25.26 13.37
CA VAL A 69 -38.40 26.48 13.30
C VAL A 69 -38.67 26.99 14.70
N ASP A 70 -38.76 28.32 14.87
CA ASP A 70 -39.16 28.98 16.09
C ASP A 70 -40.66 28.89 16.36
N THR A 71 -41.14 29.52 17.38
CA THR A 71 -42.58 29.57 17.76
C THR A 71 -43.42 30.36 16.75
N GLU A 72 -42.80 31.22 15.97
CA GLU A 72 -43.46 32.05 14.94
C GLU A 72 -43.45 31.39 13.58
N GLY A 73 -42.71 30.22 13.44
CA GLY A 73 -42.62 29.48 12.20
C GLY A 73 -41.41 29.85 11.33
N ASN A 74 -40.54 30.76 11.80
CA ASN A 74 -39.33 31.13 11.07
C ASN A 74 -38.28 30.03 11.15
N ILE A 75 -37.54 29.79 10.06
CA ILE A 75 -36.47 28.82 9.98
C ILE A 75 -35.24 29.35 10.73
N THR A 76 -34.77 28.60 11.72
CA THR A 76 -33.59 28.92 12.52
C THR A 76 -32.36 28.10 12.13
N ALA A 77 -32.55 26.89 11.57
CA ALA A 77 -31.51 26.03 11.03
C ALA A 77 -32.12 25.02 10.06
N GLY A 78 -31.32 24.51 9.15
CA GLY A 78 -31.72 23.48 8.21
C GLY A 78 -30.54 22.62 7.72
N THR A 79 -30.85 21.38 7.40
CA THR A 79 -29.87 20.46 6.80
C THR A 79 -30.55 19.41 5.95
N LYS A 80 -29.85 18.91 4.92
CA LYS A 80 -30.22 17.66 4.26
C LYS A 80 -29.88 16.48 5.18
N VAL A 81 -30.69 15.43 5.12
CA VAL A 81 -30.51 14.24 5.96
C VAL A 81 -29.46 13.33 5.34
N GLN A 82 -28.45 12.94 6.11
CA GLN A 82 -27.50 11.90 5.74
C GLN A 82 -28.10 10.53 6.08
N PRO A 83 -28.45 9.67 5.08
CA PRO A 83 -29.33 8.53 5.32
C PRO A 83 -28.60 7.24 5.75
N ALA A 84 -27.25 7.20 5.81
CA ALA A 84 -26.50 5.96 5.93
C ALA A 84 -26.91 5.07 7.11
N GLY A 85 -27.02 5.63 8.32
CA GLY A 85 -27.45 4.86 9.49
C GLY A 85 -28.90 4.35 9.39
N LEU A 86 -29.75 5.10 8.68
CA LEU A 86 -31.13 4.69 8.42
C LEU A 86 -31.17 3.53 7.42
N LEU A 87 -30.38 3.60 6.36
CA LEU A 87 -30.26 2.52 5.37
C LEU A 87 -29.71 1.23 5.99
N ASP A 88 -28.71 1.35 6.87
CA ASP A 88 -28.20 0.20 7.61
C ASP A 88 -29.28 -0.44 8.49
N SER A 89 -30.00 0.35 9.28
CA SER A 89 -31.00 -0.19 10.21
C SER A 89 -32.22 -0.78 9.51
N LEU A 90 -32.63 -0.25 8.36
CA LEU A 90 -33.81 -0.70 7.64
C LEU A 90 -33.54 -1.88 6.71
N PHE A 91 -32.38 -1.95 6.06
CA PHE A 91 -32.14 -2.85 4.92
C PHE A 91 -30.91 -3.74 5.07
N ALA A 92 -29.80 -3.23 5.61
CA ALA A 92 -28.53 -3.93 5.56
C ALA A 92 -28.55 -5.28 6.29
N THR A 93 -29.20 -5.38 7.43
CA THR A 93 -29.37 -6.65 8.19
C THR A 93 -29.98 -7.77 7.34
N TYR A 94 -30.81 -7.44 6.37
CA TYR A 94 -31.44 -8.39 5.47
C TYR A 94 -30.65 -8.60 4.17
N ALA A 95 -29.76 -7.66 3.84
CA ALA A 95 -28.97 -7.66 2.61
C ALA A 95 -27.56 -8.25 2.79
N GLU A 96 -26.95 -8.09 3.96
CA GLU A 96 -25.55 -8.44 4.18
C GLU A 96 -25.19 -9.90 3.91
N ALA A 97 -26.15 -10.83 4.10
CA ALA A 97 -25.95 -12.26 3.84
C ALA A 97 -26.29 -12.67 2.39
N LYS A 98 -26.74 -11.72 1.54
CA LYS A 98 -27.14 -12.02 0.16
C LYS A 98 -25.95 -11.89 -0.79
N THR A 99 -25.91 -12.69 -1.84
CA THR A 99 -25.01 -12.53 -2.96
C THR A 99 -25.45 -11.33 -3.80
N LEU A 100 -24.50 -10.50 -4.24
CA LEU A 100 -24.74 -9.35 -5.11
C LEU A 100 -23.91 -9.47 -6.37
N GLY A 101 -24.31 -8.74 -7.42
CA GLY A 101 -23.67 -8.77 -8.72
C GLY A 101 -24.41 -9.67 -9.72
N ALA A 102 -23.70 -10.11 -10.77
CA ALA A 102 -24.24 -10.97 -11.81
C ALA A 102 -23.71 -12.40 -11.65
N GLU A 103 -24.59 -13.34 -11.43
CA GLU A 103 -24.27 -14.77 -11.26
C GLU A 103 -24.80 -15.60 -12.42
N VAL A 104 -23.91 -16.34 -13.09
CA VAL A 104 -24.29 -17.29 -14.14
C VAL A 104 -24.94 -18.52 -13.51
N THR A 105 -26.16 -18.85 -13.95
CA THR A 105 -26.93 -20.00 -13.49
C THR A 105 -27.18 -20.97 -14.66
N ALA A 106 -27.71 -22.16 -14.37
CA ALA A 106 -27.99 -23.16 -15.40
C ALA A 106 -28.98 -22.70 -16.48
N ASP A 107 -29.84 -21.72 -16.15
CA ASP A 107 -30.94 -21.26 -17.01
C ASP A 107 -30.91 -19.75 -17.29
N GLY A 108 -29.76 -19.11 -17.14
CA GLY A 108 -29.57 -17.69 -17.42
C GLY A 108 -28.64 -17.01 -16.45
N VAL A 109 -28.87 -15.73 -16.17
CA VAL A 109 -28.09 -14.92 -15.26
C VAL A 109 -29.01 -14.30 -14.21
N GLN A 110 -28.61 -14.37 -12.94
CA GLN A 110 -29.20 -13.68 -11.82
C GLN A 110 -28.44 -12.35 -11.62
N PHE A 111 -29.17 -11.25 -11.57
CA PHE A 111 -28.62 -9.91 -11.27
C PHE A 111 -29.23 -9.41 -9.97
N ASP A 112 -28.36 -8.99 -9.03
CA ASP A 112 -28.76 -8.46 -7.72
C ASP A 112 -27.96 -7.20 -7.41
N LEU A 113 -28.68 -6.07 -7.25
CA LEU A 113 -28.08 -4.77 -6.93
C LEU A 113 -28.70 -4.22 -5.65
N TRP A 114 -27.88 -3.87 -4.66
CA TRP A 114 -28.35 -3.17 -3.47
C TRP A 114 -28.46 -1.67 -3.76
N ALA A 115 -29.67 -1.16 -3.85
CA ALA A 115 -29.98 0.25 -4.10
C ALA A 115 -31.30 0.65 -3.43
N PRO A 116 -31.37 0.65 -2.08
CA PRO A 116 -32.63 0.86 -1.33
C PRO A 116 -33.22 2.24 -1.51
N SER A 117 -32.38 3.26 -1.79
CA SER A 117 -32.81 4.65 -2.04
C SER A 117 -33.23 4.91 -3.49
N ALA A 118 -33.00 3.97 -4.41
CA ALA A 118 -33.44 4.11 -5.79
C ALA A 118 -34.96 4.07 -5.91
N GLN A 119 -35.50 4.94 -6.76
CA GLN A 119 -36.93 4.95 -7.11
C GLN A 119 -37.25 3.90 -8.16
N ASN A 120 -36.27 3.63 -9.05
CA ASN A 120 -36.38 2.64 -10.11
C ASN A 120 -35.00 2.11 -10.52
N VAL A 121 -34.93 0.83 -10.90
CA VAL A 121 -33.73 0.21 -11.47
C VAL A 121 -34.11 -0.67 -12.66
N VAL A 122 -33.42 -0.44 -13.77
CA VAL A 122 -33.59 -1.20 -15.03
C VAL A 122 -32.23 -1.79 -15.43
N LEU A 123 -32.21 -3.08 -15.71
CA LEU A 123 -31.05 -3.72 -16.31
C LEU A 123 -31.00 -3.41 -17.81
N VAL A 124 -29.89 -2.88 -18.29
CA VAL A 124 -29.63 -2.62 -19.70
C VAL A 124 -28.60 -3.61 -20.22
N LEU A 125 -28.97 -4.40 -21.21
CA LEU A 125 -28.11 -5.43 -21.82
C LEU A 125 -27.51 -4.91 -23.13
N PHE A 126 -26.25 -5.30 -23.37
CA PHE A 126 -25.50 -4.95 -24.58
C PHE A 126 -24.89 -6.21 -25.20
N ASP A 127 -24.67 -6.17 -26.51
CA ASP A 127 -23.94 -7.24 -27.24
C ASP A 127 -22.41 -7.04 -27.16
N GLY A 128 -21.67 -7.97 -27.79
CA GLY A 128 -20.21 -7.89 -27.86
C GLY A 128 -19.65 -6.64 -28.53
N ALA A 129 -20.44 -6.00 -29.38
CA ALA A 129 -20.11 -4.70 -30.00
C ALA A 129 -20.57 -3.49 -29.15
N LYS A 130 -21.04 -3.72 -27.92
CA LYS A 130 -21.55 -2.72 -26.97
C LYS A 130 -22.80 -1.99 -27.47
N LYS A 131 -23.56 -2.60 -28.37
CA LYS A 131 -24.85 -2.09 -28.81
C LYS A 131 -25.96 -2.60 -27.88
N GLU A 132 -26.85 -1.70 -27.49
CA GLU A 132 -27.98 -2.02 -26.60
C GLU A 132 -28.89 -3.08 -27.24
N ARG A 133 -29.20 -4.13 -26.46
CA ARG A 133 -30.07 -5.25 -26.87
C ARG A 133 -31.43 -5.19 -26.21
N GLY A 134 -31.55 -4.52 -25.07
CA GLY A 134 -32.81 -4.39 -24.40
C GLY A 134 -32.70 -3.88 -22.98
N ARG A 135 -33.84 -3.47 -22.46
CA ARG A 135 -34.03 -2.96 -21.11
C ARG A 135 -35.02 -3.86 -20.38
N LEU A 136 -34.66 -4.27 -19.19
CA LEU A 136 -35.45 -5.20 -18.38
C LEU A 136 -35.67 -4.61 -16.99
N GLN A 137 -36.94 -4.47 -16.61
CA GLN A 137 -37.31 -3.97 -15.30
C GLN A 137 -36.88 -4.94 -14.20
N MET A 138 -36.19 -4.47 -13.20
CA MET A 138 -35.84 -5.21 -12.01
C MET A 138 -36.92 -5.07 -10.94
N ALA A 139 -37.04 -6.06 -10.06
CA ALA A 139 -37.98 -6.09 -8.96
C ALA A 139 -37.28 -5.77 -7.63
N LEU A 140 -37.86 -4.88 -6.84
CA LEU A 140 -37.34 -4.52 -5.51
C LEU A 140 -37.84 -5.49 -4.44
N ASP A 141 -36.92 -6.08 -3.69
CA ASP A 141 -37.24 -6.65 -2.38
C ASP A 141 -37.25 -5.50 -1.34
N GLY A 142 -38.44 -5.15 -0.91
CA GLY A 142 -38.65 -4.03 0.03
C GLY A 142 -38.05 -4.28 1.42
N GLN A 143 -37.66 -5.49 1.77
CA GLN A 143 -37.05 -5.81 3.06
C GLN A 143 -35.54 -5.59 3.04
N SER A 144 -34.87 -6.08 2.00
CA SER A 144 -33.40 -5.97 1.86
C SER A 144 -32.92 -4.75 1.09
N GLY A 145 -33.80 -4.11 0.30
CA GLY A 145 -33.43 -3.00 -0.59
C GLY A 145 -32.67 -3.47 -1.84
N ILE A 146 -32.69 -4.78 -2.13
CA ILE A 146 -32.05 -5.37 -3.30
C ILE A 146 -33.03 -5.33 -4.48
N TRP A 147 -32.55 -4.86 -5.61
CA TRP A 147 -33.23 -5.00 -6.91
C TRP A 147 -32.70 -6.24 -7.60
N SER A 148 -33.61 -7.13 -7.97
CA SER A 148 -33.32 -8.47 -8.49
C SER A 148 -33.96 -8.74 -9.83
N LEU A 149 -33.24 -9.48 -10.69
CA LEU A 149 -33.79 -9.97 -11.96
C LEU A 149 -33.06 -11.25 -12.36
N LYS A 150 -33.81 -12.31 -12.67
CA LYS A 150 -33.28 -13.48 -13.37
C LYS A 150 -33.75 -13.48 -14.82
N THR A 151 -32.83 -13.67 -15.77
CA THR A 151 -33.14 -13.62 -17.19
C THR A 151 -32.27 -14.57 -18.01
N ASN A 152 -32.87 -15.23 -19.02
CA ASN A 152 -32.19 -16.01 -20.04
C ASN A 152 -31.78 -15.18 -21.27
N LYS A 153 -32.00 -13.86 -21.25
CA LYS A 153 -31.55 -12.92 -22.30
C LYS A 153 -30.07 -12.53 -22.13
N ALA A 154 -29.45 -12.84 -21.00
CA ALA A 154 -28.04 -12.67 -20.73
C ALA A 154 -27.40 -14.05 -20.51
N GLN A 155 -26.12 -14.12 -20.83
CA GLN A 155 -25.26 -15.29 -20.64
C GLN A 155 -23.85 -14.86 -20.28
N ASP A 156 -22.98 -15.79 -19.97
CA ASP A 156 -21.55 -15.53 -19.78
C ASP A 156 -20.97 -14.75 -20.98
N GLY A 157 -20.27 -13.64 -20.72
CA GLY A 157 -19.74 -12.74 -21.72
C GLY A 157 -20.67 -11.59 -22.14
N SER A 158 -21.94 -11.57 -21.72
CA SER A 158 -22.86 -10.45 -21.98
C SER A 158 -22.42 -9.20 -21.25
N TYR A 159 -22.51 -8.03 -21.90
CA TYR A 159 -22.26 -6.73 -21.26
C TYR A 159 -23.55 -6.13 -20.71
N TYR A 160 -23.44 -5.40 -19.61
CA TYR A 160 -24.60 -4.78 -18.98
C TYR A 160 -24.24 -3.50 -18.21
N ARG A 161 -25.26 -2.72 -17.91
CA ARG A 161 -25.26 -1.58 -16.99
C ARG A 161 -26.59 -1.52 -16.25
N TYR A 162 -26.63 -0.81 -15.15
CA TYR A 162 -27.87 -0.44 -14.46
C TYR A 162 -28.29 0.97 -14.81
N LEU A 163 -29.53 1.17 -15.18
CA LEU A 163 -30.17 2.46 -15.32
C LEU A 163 -30.97 2.74 -14.05
N ILE A 164 -30.60 3.77 -13.31
CA ILE A 164 -31.10 4.03 -11.96
C ILE A 164 -31.73 5.41 -11.90
N ASP A 165 -32.96 5.48 -11.38
CA ASP A 165 -33.58 6.74 -11.00
C ASP A 165 -33.44 6.92 -9.48
N VAL A 166 -32.73 7.97 -9.03
CA VAL A 166 -32.41 8.18 -7.61
C VAL A 166 -32.28 9.66 -7.27
N PHE A 167 -32.76 10.06 -6.08
CA PHE A 167 -32.47 11.39 -5.56
C PHE A 167 -31.00 11.52 -5.19
N HIS A 168 -30.30 12.53 -5.70
CA HIS A 168 -28.92 12.81 -5.35
C HIS A 168 -28.80 14.13 -4.57
N PRO A 169 -28.39 14.10 -3.29
CA PRO A 169 -28.39 15.29 -2.43
C PRO A 169 -27.51 16.44 -2.91
N VAL A 170 -26.41 16.14 -3.65
CA VAL A 170 -25.50 17.17 -4.17
C VAL A 170 -26.12 17.94 -5.33
N SER A 171 -26.79 17.27 -6.27
CA SER A 171 -27.47 17.93 -7.37
C SER A 171 -28.84 18.51 -6.95
N GLY A 172 -29.45 17.94 -5.90
CA GLY A 172 -30.81 18.28 -5.47
C GLY A 172 -31.89 17.78 -6.41
N ASN A 173 -31.60 16.83 -7.31
CA ASN A 173 -32.52 16.34 -8.34
C ASN A 173 -32.72 14.82 -8.23
N ILE A 174 -33.82 14.36 -8.85
CA ILE A 174 -33.95 12.96 -9.23
C ILE A 174 -33.11 12.76 -10.48
N GLU A 175 -31.98 12.09 -10.30
CA GLU A 175 -31.01 11.80 -11.36
C GLU A 175 -31.34 10.47 -12.04
N LYS A 176 -30.95 10.39 -13.31
CA LYS A 176 -31.04 9.15 -14.10
C LYS A 176 -29.66 8.74 -14.54
N TYR A 177 -29.07 7.76 -13.84
CA TYR A 177 -27.74 7.28 -14.11
C TYR A 177 -27.73 5.97 -14.87
N GLN A 178 -26.81 5.83 -15.81
CA GLN A 178 -26.44 4.54 -16.38
C GLN A 178 -25.05 4.17 -15.90
N VAL A 179 -24.94 3.22 -14.98
CA VAL A 179 -23.73 2.89 -14.22
C VAL A 179 -23.34 1.45 -14.36
N THR A 180 -22.05 1.16 -14.14
CA THR A 180 -21.52 -0.20 -13.99
C THR A 180 -21.88 -0.79 -12.63
N ASP A 181 -21.67 -2.08 -12.48
CA ASP A 181 -21.94 -2.83 -11.26
C ASP A 181 -20.77 -2.73 -10.28
N PRO A 182 -20.95 -2.30 -9.02
CA PRO A 182 -19.90 -2.34 -8.00
C PRO A 182 -19.34 -3.74 -7.73
N TYR A 183 -20.14 -4.77 -8.01
CA TYR A 183 -19.77 -6.18 -7.88
C TYR A 183 -19.34 -6.81 -9.21
N ALA A 184 -19.03 -6.01 -10.23
CA ALA A 184 -18.49 -6.52 -11.48
C ALA A 184 -17.23 -7.34 -11.25
N LEU A 185 -17.13 -8.49 -11.92
CA LEU A 185 -15.95 -9.37 -11.94
C LEU A 185 -15.19 -9.29 -13.26
N SER A 186 -15.76 -8.64 -14.27
CA SER A 186 -15.18 -8.37 -15.57
C SER A 186 -15.74 -7.07 -16.14
N LEU A 187 -14.93 -6.37 -16.93
CA LEU A 187 -15.26 -5.09 -17.51
C LEU A 187 -14.84 -5.05 -18.99
N SER A 188 -15.52 -4.22 -19.76
CA SER A 188 -15.03 -3.80 -21.07
C SER A 188 -13.82 -2.88 -20.94
N MET A 189 -13.12 -2.63 -22.03
CA MET A 189 -12.05 -1.63 -22.11
C MET A 189 -12.54 -0.28 -21.57
N ASN A 190 -11.67 0.40 -20.80
CA ASN A 190 -11.95 1.66 -20.09
C ASN A 190 -13.13 1.56 -19.11
N SER A 191 -13.48 0.37 -18.66
CA SER A 191 -14.51 0.13 -17.63
C SER A 191 -15.89 0.71 -17.97
N LEU A 192 -16.21 0.79 -19.27
CA LEU A 192 -17.45 1.41 -19.74
C LEU A 192 -18.67 0.52 -19.51
N PHE A 193 -18.51 -0.80 -19.49
CA PHE A 193 -19.58 -1.78 -19.30
C PHE A 193 -19.11 -2.89 -18.36
N SER A 194 -19.97 -3.31 -17.46
CA SER A 194 -19.78 -4.55 -16.72
C SER A 194 -20.02 -5.73 -17.65
N GLN A 195 -19.25 -6.81 -17.44
CA GLN A 195 -19.41 -8.05 -18.20
C GLN A 195 -19.76 -9.19 -17.25
N VAL A 196 -20.77 -9.95 -17.62
CA VAL A 196 -21.12 -11.21 -16.95
C VAL A 196 -19.98 -12.22 -17.15
N VAL A 197 -19.46 -12.79 -16.09
CA VAL A 197 -18.41 -13.80 -16.15
C VAL A 197 -18.62 -14.89 -15.13
N ASN A 198 -18.35 -16.12 -15.52
CA ASN A 198 -18.20 -17.26 -14.62
C ASN A 198 -16.69 -17.46 -14.36
N LEU A 199 -16.24 -17.13 -13.14
CA LEU A 199 -14.83 -17.31 -12.77
C LEU A 199 -14.39 -18.78 -12.68
N ASP A 200 -15.34 -19.72 -12.63
CA ASP A 200 -15.07 -21.17 -12.68
C ASP A 200 -14.95 -21.76 -14.09
N ASP A 201 -15.17 -20.93 -15.13
CA ASP A 201 -14.93 -21.33 -16.50
C ASP A 201 -13.50 -21.81 -16.71
N GLN A 202 -13.33 -23.05 -17.20
CA GLN A 202 -12.01 -23.65 -17.45
C GLN A 202 -11.18 -22.87 -18.48
N GLN A 203 -11.83 -22.14 -19.37
CA GLN A 203 -11.14 -21.28 -20.35
C GLN A 203 -10.46 -20.06 -19.70
N LEU A 204 -10.86 -19.73 -18.48
CA LEU A 204 -10.26 -18.66 -17.68
C LEU A 204 -9.25 -19.16 -16.64
N LYS A 205 -8.90 -20.44 -16.68
CA LYS A 205 -7.93 -21.08 -15.79
C LYS A 205 -6.74 -21.61 -16.61
N PRO A 206 -5.50 -21.24 -16.26
CA PRO A 206 -4.35 -21.90 -16.86
C PRO A 206 -4.30 -23.37 -16.39
N ASP A 207 -3.63 -24.21 -17.18
CA ASP A 207 -3.50 -25.63 -16.88
C ASP A 207 -2.93 -25.87 -15.46
N GLY A 208 -3.59 -26.70 -14.67
CA GLY A 208 -3.21 -27.00 -13.28
C GLY A 208 -3.58 -25.92 -12.26
N TRP A 209 -4.41 -24.96 -12.63
CA TRP A 209 -4.82 -23.87 -11.74
C TRP A 209 -5.53 -24.34 -10.48
N ASP A 210 -6.46 -25.29 -10.60
CA ASP A 210 -7.26 -25.74 -9.45
C ASP A 210 -6.39 -26.44 -8.39
N GLU A 211 -5.32 -27.12 -8.80
CA GLU A 211 -4.36 -27.82 -7.95
C GLU A 211 -3.22 -26.93 -7.43
N LEU A 212 -3.12 -25.70 -7.91
CA LEU A 212 -2.05 -24.77 -7.55
C LEU A 212 -2.03 -24.51 -6.05
N GLN A 213 -0.87 -24.76 -5.43
CA GLN A 213 -0.62 -24.51 -4.01
C GLN A 213 0.40 -23.39 -3.84
N ARG A 214 0.36 -22.72 -2.70
CA ARG A 214 1.39 -21.74 -2.32
C ARG A 214 2.72 -22.45 -2.06
N PRO A 215 3.84 -21.89 -2.54
CA PRO A 215 5.16 -22.51 -2.33
C PRO A 215 5.72 -22.28 -0.91
N ILE A 216 5.27 -21.23 -0.21
CA ILE A 216 5.80 -20.83 1.11
C ILE A 216 4.70 -20.98 2.17
N PRO A 217 4.94 -21.76 3.26
CA PRO A 217 4.01 -21.82 4.40
C PRO A 217 3.87 -20.46 5.10
N GLN A 218 2.66 -20.14 5.58
CA GLN A 218 2.34 -18.85 6.20
C GLN A 218 2.03 -18.90 7.70
N SER A 219 2.34 -19.99 8.38
CA SER A 219 2.06 -20.16 9.82
C SER A 219 2.83 -19.19 10.73
N ASN A 220 3.95 -18.65 10.27
CA ASN A 220 4.73 -17.64 11.00
C ASN A 220 5.18 -16.51 10.06
N PRO A 221 4.49 -15.35 10.06
CA PRO A 221 4.82 -14.22 9.22
C PRO A 221 6.25 -13.67 9.38
N THR A 222 6.91 -13.85 10.52
CA THR A 222 8.30 -13.38 10.68
C THR A 222 9.31 -14.15 9.80
N LYS A 223 8.89 -15.28 9.22
CA LYS A 223 9.67 -15.99 8.19
C LYS A 223 9.54 -15.40 6.80
N PHE A 224 8.60 -14.47 6.61
CA PHE A 224 8.44 -13.79 5.33
C PHE A 224 9.54 -12.78 5.12
N VAL A 225 9.93 -12.62 3.86
CA VAL A 225 10.69 -11.48 3.35
C VAL A 225 9.93 -10.99 2.13
N ILE A 226 9.32 -9.82 2.25
CA ILE A 226 8.41 -9.26 1.25
C ILE A 226 9.18 -8.34 0.32
N TYR A 227 9.00 -8.55 -0.98
CA TYR A 227 9.59 -7.76 -2.05
C TYR A 227 8.49 -7.02 -2.81
N GLU A 228 8.42 -5.71 -2.64
CA GLU A 228 7.39 -4.85 -3.22
C GLU A 228 7.71 -4.53 -4.67
N SER A 229 6.80 -4.86 -5.57
CA SER A 229 6.94 -4.71 -7.02
C SER A 229 5.77 -3.95 -7.63
N HIS A 230 5.98 -3.38 -8.81
CA HIS A 230 4.96 -2.77 -9.64
C HIS A 230 4.98 -3.43 -11.03
N VAL A 231 3.81 -3.75 -11.58
CA VAL A 231 3.72 -4.53 -12.83
C VAL A 231 4.45 -3.84 -13.99
N ARG A 232 4.30 -2.53 -14.16
CA ARG A 232 4.99 -1.81 -15.24
C ARG A 232 6.48 -1.65 -14.99
N ASP A 233 6.88 -1.24 -13.77
CA ASP A 233 8.29 -1.00 -13.42
C ASP A 233 9.16 -2.22 -13.65
N PHE A 234 8.57 -3.41 -13.47
CA PHE A 234 9.25 -4.69 -13.59
C PHE A 234 9.83 -4.95 -14.98
N SER A 235 9.15 -4.50 -16.05
CA SER A 235 9.55 -4.89 -17.40
C SER A 235 9.35 -3.84 -18.49
N SER A 236 8.87 -2.63 -18.17
CA SER A 236 8.45 -1.65 -19.17
C SER A 236 9.53 -1.32 -20.23
N LEU A 237 10.81 -1.33 -19.86
CA LEU A 237 11.95 -1.10 -20.75
C LEU A 237 12.87 -2.32 -20.90
N ASP A 238 12.50 -3.48 -20.36
CA ASP A 238 13.30 -4.69 -20.48
C ASP A 238 13.24 -5.28 -21.90
N GLN A 239 14.39 -5.34 -22.57
CA GLN A 239 14.50 -5.87 -23.93
C GLN A 239 14.47 -7.39 -24.00
N SER A 240 14.67 -8.10 -22.89
CA SER A 240 14.56 -9.56 -22.80
C SER A 240 13.11 -10.03 -22.68
N THR A 241 12.20 -9.15 -22.29
CA THR A 241 10.75 -9.41 -22.29
C THR A 241 10.17 -9.08 -23.68
N PRO A 242 9.34 -9.97 -24.27
CA PRO A 242 8.66 -9.67 -25.52
C PRO A 242 7.90 -8.35 -25.46
N GLU A 243 7.98 -7.55 -26.51
CA GLU A 243 7.42 -6.20 -26.56
C GLU A 243 5.93 -6.14 -26.15
N ALA A 244 5.13 -7.11 -26.61
CA ALA A 244 3.71 -7.22 -26.30
C ALA A 244 3.41 -7.47 -24.82
N PHE A 245 4.40 -7.91 -24.04
CA PHE A 245 4.24 -8.27 -22.63
C PHE A 245 4.91 -7.28 -21.67
N ARG A 246 5.70 -6.33 -22.18
CA ARG A 246 6.36 -5.31 -21.34
C ARG A 246 5.35 -4.49 -20.55
N GLY A 247 5.59 -4.35 -19.25
CA GLY A 247 4.70 -3.62 -18.35
C GLY A 247 3.35 -4.31 -18.08
N LYS A 248 3.21 -5.59 -18.37
CA LYS A 248 1.95 -6.35 -18.25
C LYS A 248 2.10 -7.61 -17.40
N PHE A 249 0.98 -8.22 -17.03
CA PHE A 249 0.95 -9.49 -16.27
C PHE A 249 1.80 -10.59 -16.95
N LYS A 250 1.74 -10.69 -18.25
CA LYS A 250 2.47 -11.71 -19.03
C LYS A 250 3.98 -11.61 -18.93
N ALA A 251 4.54 -10.45 -18.55
CA ALA A 251 5.99 -10.32 -18.33
C ALA A 251 6.50 -11.29 -17.26
N PHE A 252 5.71 -11.57 -16.25
CA PHE A 252 6.07 -12.50 -15.16
C PHE A 252 6.04 -13.97 -15.59
N THR A 253 5.44 -14.29 -16.73
CA THR A 253 5.42 -15.65 -17.30
C THR A 253 6.63 -15.93 -18.21
N GLU A 254 7.43 -14.92 -18.52
CA GLU A 254 8.62 -15.02 -19.36
C GLU A 254 9.81 -15.53 -18.57
N THR A 255 9.85 -16.83 -18.32
CA THR A 255 10.76 -17.48 -17.35
C THR A 255 12.25 -17.35 -17.68
N ASP A 256 12.59 -16.99 -18.90
CA ASP A 256 13.96 -16.76 -19.36
C ASP A 256 14.34 -15.28 -19.46
N SER A 257 13.41 -14.38 -19.20
CA SER A 257 13.69 -12.95 -19.15
C SER A 257 14.62 -12.59 -17.99
N VAL A 258 15.38 -11.50 -18.13
CA VAL A 258 16.30 -11.03 -17.10
C VAL A 258 15.57 -10.70 -15.80
N PRO A 259 14.43 -9.98 -15.80
CA PRO A 259 13.69 -9.70 -14.57
C PRO A 259 13.22 -10.96 -13.85
N VAL A 260 12.65 -11.94 -14.55
CA VAL A 260 12.16 -13.17 -13.94
C VAL A 260 13.32 -14.02 -13.40
N LYS A 261 14.45 -14.10 -14.09
CA LYS A 261 15.67 -14.75 -13.57
C LYS A 261 16.15 -14.11 -12.28
N HIS A 262 16.07 -12.79 -12.19
CA HIS A 262 16.41 -12.07 -10.97
C HIS A 262 15.47 -12.44 -9.82
N LEU A 263 14.16 -12.48 -10.02
CA LEU A 263 13.21 -12.94 -9.00
C LEU A 263 13.47 -14.37 -8.56
N LYS A 264 13.82 -15.27 -9.48
CA LYS A 264 14.21 -16.66 -9.16
C LYS A 264 15.46 -16.69 -8.27
N GLN A 265 16.44 -15.83 -8.55
CA GLN A 265 17.64 -15.70 -7.72
C GLN A 265 17.30 -15.21 -6.31
N LEU A 266 16.43 -14.19 -6.20
CA LEU A 266 15.95 -13.69 -4.90
C LEU A 266 15.23 -14.77 -4.12
N SER A 267 14.30 -15.48 -4.73
CA SER A 267 13.53 -16.56 -4.10
C SER A 267 14.44 -17.69 -3.57
N LYS A 268 15.41 -18.12 -4.37
CA LYS A 268 16.39 -19.14 -3.98
C LYS A 268 17.20 -18.74 -2.73
N ASN A 269 17.34 -17.45 -2.49
CA ASN A 269 18.12 -16.90 -1.37
C ASN A 269 17.26 -16.40 -0.21
N GLY A 270 15.95 -16.67 -0.20
CA GLY A 270 15.12 -16.43 0.98
C GLY A 270 14.08 -15.32 0.86
N ILE A 271 13.92 -14.69 -0.31
CA ILE A 271 12.79 -13.81 -0.58
C ILE A 271 11.55 -14.67 -0.82
N THR A 272 10.48 -14.43 -0.09
CA THR A 272 9.35 -15.37 0.00
C THR A 272 8.07 -14.86 -0.65
N HIS A 273 7.88 -13.55 -0.69
CA HIS A 273 6.63 -12.93 -1.13
C HIS A 273 6.89 -11.83 -2.17
N LEU A 274 6.16 -11.87 -3.25
CA LEU A 274 6.06 -10.78 -4.22
C LEU A 274 4.81 -9.96 -3.90
N HIS A 275 5.01 -8.75 -3.41
CA HIS A 275 3.94 -7.78 -3.19
C HIS A 275 3.78 -6.94 -4.45
N LEU A 276 2.58 -6.92 -4.99
CA LEU A 276 2.23 -6.14 -6.17
C LEU A 276 1.47 -4.89 -5.75
N LEU A 277 1.95 -3.71 -6.18
CA LEU A 277 1.14 -2.49 -6.14
C LEU A 277 -0.21 -2.77 -6.82
N PRO A 278 -1.22 -1.91 -6.64
CA PRO A 278 -2.58 -2.22 -7.07
C PRO A 278 -2.69 -2.81 -8.47
N ILE A 279 -3.42 -3.89 -8.59
CA ILE A 279 -3.66 -4.63 -9.84
C ILE A 279 -5.15 -4.75 -10.17
N PHE A 280 -6.01 -4.09 -9.38
CA PHE A 280 -7.43 -3.91 -9.67
C PHE A 280 -7.63 -2.77 -10.69
N ASP A 281 -8.86 -2.60 -11.15
CA ASP A 281 -9.27 -1.61 -12.14
C ASP A 281 -8.97 -0.17 -11.71
N ILE A 282 -8.12 0.52 -12.47
CA ILE A 282 -7.56 1.85 -12.18
C ILE A 282 -8.30 2.91 -13.00
N ALA A 283 -8.88 3.90 -12.33
CA ALA A 283 -9.71 4.92 -12.96
C ALA A 283 -8.96 5.92 -13.85
N THR A 284 -7.67 6.13 -13.59
CA THR A 284 -6.87 7.20 -14.22
C THR A 284 -6.05 6.74 -15.43
N ILE A 285 -6.16 5.48 -15.81
CA ILE A 285 -5.48 4.90 -16.97
C ILE A 285 -6.46 4.79 -18.16
N ASN A 286 -6.02 5.24 -19.34
CA ASN A 286 -6.72 4.92 -20.59
C ASN A 286 -6.21 3.56 -21.08
N GLU A 287 -7.10 2.59 -21.18
CA GLU A 287 -6.77 1.22 -21.58
C GLU A 287 -6.74 1.03 -23.11
N ASP A 288 -7.19 2.03 -23.89
CA ASP A 288 -7.17 1.97 -25.36
C ASP A 288 -5.75 2.23 -25.88
N PRO A 289 -5.05 1.22 -26.44
CA PRO A 289 -3.68 1.36 -26.90
C PRO A 289 -3.51 2.37 -28.06
N THR A 290 -4.60 2.74 -28.73
CA THR A 290 -4.56 3.77 -29.78
C THR A 290 -4.65 5.20 -29.26
N LYS A 291 -4.93 5.36 -27.96
CA LYS A 291 -5.13 6.66 -27.29
C LYS A 291 -4.04 6.98 -26.26
N VAL A 292 -3.06 6.13 -26.15
CA VAL A 292 -1.92 6.31 -25.24
C VAL A 292 -0.61 6.41 -25.99
N ALA A 293 0.41 6.94 -25.33
CA ALA A 293 1.77 7.01 -25.83
C ALA A 293 2.75 6.50 -24.77
N ASP A 294 2.93 5.20 -24.73
CA ASP A 294 3.86 4.54 -23.83
C ASP A 294 5.31 4.68 -24.30
N ILE A 295 6.24 4.57 -23.36
CA ILE A 295 7.66 4.91 -23.52
C ILE A 295 8.37 4.18 -24.67
N ASN A 296 7.94 2.98 -25.05
CA ASN A 296 8.51 2.22 -26.16
C ASN A 296 7.92 2.60 -27.55
N MET A 297 6.86 3.41 -27.56
CA MET A 297 6.20 3.82 -28.79
C MET A 297 7.00 4.91 -29.53
N PRO A 298 6.80 5.04 -30.88
CA PRO A 298 7.37 6.14 -31.63
C PRO A 298 6.97 7.51 -31.06
N PHE A 299 7.87 8.48 -31.06
CA PHE A 299 7.56 9.83 -30.57
C PHE A 299 6.42 10.50 -31.38
N SER A 300 6.25 10.14 -32.66
CA SER A 300 5.12 10.57 -33.47
C SER A 300 3.77 10.19 -32.86
N GLN A 301 3.65 9.03 -32.17
CA GLN A 301 2.43 8.64 -31.47
C GLN A 301 2.10 9.62 -30.35
N LEU A 302 3.09 10.05 -29.58
CA LEU A 302 2.91 11.08 -28.54
C LEU A 302 2.35 12.39 -29.15
N CYS A 303 2.86 12.78 -30.32
CA CYS A 303 2.35 13.99 -31.00
C CYS A 303 0.93 13.84 -31.54
N GLU A 304 0.48 12.62 -31.81
CA GLU A 304 -0.89 12.35 -32.22
C GLU A 304 -1.88 12.40 -31.06
N VAL A 305 -1.52 11.78 -29.92
CA VAL A 305 -2.43 11.67 -28.78
C VAL A 305 -2.36 12.90 -27.84
N ASN A 306 -1.25 13.65 -27.85
CA ASN A 306 -1.08 14.87 -27.08
C ASN A 306 -0.74 16.07 -27.98
N SER A 307 -1.76 16.88 -28.27
CA SER A 307 -1.59 18.06 -29.15
C SER A 307 -0.67 19.14 -28.57
N GLU A 308 -0.45 19.19 -27.26
CA GLU A 308 0.45 20.15 -26.62
C GLU A 308 1.90 19.98 -27.11
N VAL A 309 2.31 18.75 -27.44
CA VAL A 309 3.65 18.45 -27.97
C VAL A 309 3.94 19.22 -29.25
N LYS A 310 2.93 19.35 -30.13
CA LYS A 310 3.08 20.06 -31.43
C LYS A 310 3.37 21.55 -31.29
N THR A 311 3.09 22.13 -30.13
CA THR A 311 3.36 23.54 -29.82
C THR A 311 4.51 23.74 -28.84
N SER A 312 5.08 22.63 -28.35
CA SER A 312 6.19 22.63 -27.40
C SER A 312 7.56 22.76 -28.09
N SER A 313 8.62 22.91 -27.30
CA SER A 313 10.00 22.88 -27.76
C SER A 313 10.45 21.52 -28.34
N PHE A 314 9.60 20.50 -28.24
CA PHE A 314 9.83 19.14 -28.73
C PHE A 314 9.10 18.84 -30.04
N SER A 315 8.39 19.80 -30.61
CA SER A 315 7.60 19.65 -31.84
C SER A 315 8.40 19.15 -33.05
N GLY A 316 9.70 19.46 -33.12
CA GLY A 316 10.59 18.99 -34.17
C GLY A 316 10.78 17.46 -34.17
N ASP A 317 10.61 16.80 -33.04
CA ASP A 317 10.75 15.36 -32.91
C ASP A 317 9.53 14.58 -33.36
N CYS A 318 8.42 15.24 -33.67
CA CYS A 318 7.20 14.61 -34.19
C CYS A 318 7.43 13.90 -35.55
N LEU A 319 8.46 14.30 -36.29
CA LEU A 319 8.88 13.64 -37.55
C LEU A 319 10.01 12.64 -37.37
N SER A 320 10.50 12.46 -36.14
CA SER A 320 11.56 11.50 -35.82
C SER A 320 11.05 10.07 -35.87
N SER A 321 11.92 9.13 -36.23
CA SER A 321 11.69 7.69 -36.13
C SER A 321 12.03 7.12 -34.75
N LEU A 322 12.53 7.96 -33.85
CA LEU A 322 12.93 7.54 -32.50
C LEU A 322 11.72 7.28 -31.59
N THR A 323 11.91 6.39 -30.65
CA THR A 323 10.95 6.14 -29.57
C THR A 323 10.95 7.26 -28.55
N ILE A 324 9.90 7.34 -27.73
CA ILE A 324 9.83 8.28 -26.60
C ILE A 324 11.02 8.09 -25.66
N ALA A 325 11.39 6.83 -25.35
CA ALA A 325 12.55 6.51 -24.52
C ALA A 325 13.87 7.05 -25.10
N GLU A 326 14.07 6.91 -26.41
CA GLU A 326 15.28 7.41 -27.08
C GLU A 326 15.36 8.95 -27.10
N ILE A 327 14.23 9.63 -27.22
CA ILE A 327 14.18 11.09 -27.13
C ILE A 327 14.48 11.54 -25.68
N LEU A 328 13.86 10.90 -24.67
CA LEU A 328 14.16 11.19 -23.26
C LEU A 328 15.62 10.93 -22.91
N ALA A 329 16.22 9.86 -23.43
CA ALA A 329 17.65 9.57 -23.23
C ALA A 329 18.53 10.67 -23.84
N ARG A 330 18.24 11.07 -25.08
CA ARG A 330 18.97 12.17 -25.76
C ARG A 330 18.88 13.48 -24.98
N GLU A 331 17.69 13.86 -24.52
CA GLU A 331 17.51 15.08 -23.75
C GLU A 331 18.24 15.00 -22.39
N THR A 332 18.25 13.84 -21.75
CA THR A 332 18.97 13.61 -20.50
C THR A 332 20.49 13.77 -20.67
N GLU A 333 21.07 13.23 -21.75
CA GLU A 333 22.49 13.35 -22.06
C GLU A 333 22.93 14.79 -22.34
N ASN A 334 22.04 15.61 -22.90
CA ASN A 334 22.27 16.99 -23.22
C ASN A 334 22.00 17.96 -22.05
N ASP A 335 21.36 17.51 -20.98
CA ASP A 335 20.90 18.35 -19.87
C ASP A 335 21.92 18.39 -18.72
N THR A 336 23.06 19.10 -18.93
CA THR A 336 24.13 19.22 -17.96
C THR A 336 24.53 20.67 -17.79
N PRO A 337 24.35 21.31 -16.60
CA PRO A 337 23.68 20.79 -15.41
C PRO A 337 22.20 20.62 -15.61
N GLN A 338 21.57 19.77 -14.79
CA GLN A 338 20.15 19.47 -14.93
C GLN A 338 19.27 20.73 -14.85
N THR A 339 18.42 20.86 -15.86
CA THR A 339 17.37 21.88 -15.96
C THR A 339 15.98 21.20 -15.94
N PRO A 340 14.86 21.93 -15.89
CA PRO A 340 13.53 21.37 -15.99
C PRO A 340 13.19 20.70 -17.33
N ARG A 341 14.07 20.72 -18.34
CA ARG A 341 13.75 20.32 -19.72
C ARG A 341 13.30 18.87 -19.85
N VAL A 342 14.02 17.91 -19.21
CA VAL A 342 13.62 16.49 -19.26
C VAL A 342 12.30 16.27 -18.54
N GLN A 343 12.10 16.95 -17.41
CA GLN A 343 10.85 16.90 -16.66
C GLN A 343 9.67 17.46 -17.48
N GLU A 344 9.88 18.56 -18.23
CA GLU A 344 8.87 19.13 -19.12
C GLU A 344 8.45 18.15 -20.22
N LEU A 345 9.42 17.45 -20.83
CA LEU A 345 9.12 16.41 -21.81
C LEU A 345 8.37 15.25 -21.14
N ASN A 346 8.84 14.78 -20.00
CA ASN A 346 8.18 13.69 -19.30
C ASN A 346 6.75 14.05 -18.85
N ARG A 347 6.47 15.30 -18.48
CA ARG A 347 5.11 15.77 -18.19
C ARG A 347 4.18 15.62 -19.40
N LEU A 348 4.69 15.88 -20.60
CA LEU A 348 3.92 15.66 -21.83
C LEU A 348 3.65 14.19 -22.10
N VAL A 349 4.60 13.31 -21.75
CA VAL A 349 4.45 11.85 -21.87
C VAL A 349 3.45 11.34 -20.84
N SER A 350 3.65 11.66 -19.56
CA SER A 350 2.81 11.16 -18.47
C SER A 350 1.34 11.63 -18.54
N ALA A 351 1.07 12.69 -19.30
CA ALA A 351 -0.31 13.12 -19.56
C ALA A 351 -1.11 12.13 -20.41
N THR A 352 -0.45 11.20 -21.11
CA THR A 352 -1.08 10.29 -22.08
C THR A 352 -0.49 8.89 -22.07
N ASP A 353 0.39 8.54 -21.14
CA ASP A 353 0.92 7.18 -21.00
C ASP A 353 -0.03 6.28 -20.18
N SER A 354 0.32 5.00 -20.08
CA SER A 354 -0.41 4.01 -19.28
C SER A 354 0.20 3.81 -17.88
N PHE A 355 0.98 4.79 -17.39
CA PHE A 355 1.64 4.67 -16.10
C PHE A 355 0.81 5.25 -14.97
N ASN A 356 0.60 4.49 -13.92
CA ASN A 356 0.18 4.94 -12.59
C ASN A 356 0.56 3.87 -11.58
N TRP A 357 0.82 4.21 -10.31
CA TRP A 357 0.96 3.19 -9.26
C TRP A 357 -0.31 2.39 -9.02
N GLY A 358 -1.48 2.97 -9.32
CA GLY A 358 -2.75 2.29 -9.24
C GLY A 358 -3.59 2.59 -8.00
N TYR A 359 -3.24 3.59 -7.20
CA TYR A 359 -4.01 3.98 -6.01
C TYR A 359 -5.24 4.83 -6.34
N ASP A 360 -5.81 4.64 -7.52
CA ASP A 360 -7.00 5.31 -8.04
C ASP A 360 -8.10 4.29 -8.37
N PRO A 361 -8.72 3.63 -7.37
CA PRO A 361 -9.64 2.54 -7.61
C PRO A 361 -10.91 3.00 -8.33
N PHE A 362 -11.34 2.19 -9.32
CA PHE A 362 -12.60 2.35 -10.04
C PHE A 362 -13.56 1.20 -9.70
N HIS A 363 -13.13 -0.05 -9.94
CA HIS A 363 -13.84 -1.26 -9.54
C HIS A 363 -12.90 -2.17 -8.74
N TYR A 364 -13.33 -2.57 -7.54
CA TYR A 364 -12.46 -3.25 -6.59
C TYR A 364 -12.10 -4.69 -6.94
N THR A 365 -12.93 -5.36 -7.76
CA THR A 365 -12.87 -6.82 -7.91
C THR A 365 -12.59 -7.28 -9.35
N VAL A 366 -12.08 -6.38 -10.18
CA VAL A 366 -11.71 -6.66 -11.58
C VAL A 366 -10.22 -6.38 -11.76
N PRO A 367 -9.45 -7.27 -12.41
CA PRO A 367 -8.05 -6.99 -12.76
C PRO A 367 -7.90 -5.78 -13.69
N GLU A 368 -6.84 -4.99 -13.52
CA GLU A 368 -6.54 -3.83 -14.36
C GLU A 368 -6.36 -4.22 -15.83
N GLY A 369 -7.07 -3.52 -16.72
CA GLY A 369 -7.06 -3.83 -18.14
C GLY A 369 -5.78 -3.43 -18.86
N SER A 370 -5.11 -2.36 -18.48
CA SER A 370 -3.86 -1.92 -19.10
C SER A 370 -2.70 -2.92 -18.84
N TYR A 371 -2.83 -3.77 -17.83
CA TYR A 371 -1.87 -4.85 -17.55
C TYR A 371 -2.14 -6.14 -18.34
N SER A 372 -3.22 -6.17 -19.11
CA SER A 372 -3.54 -7.27 -20.02
C SER A 372 -3.13 -6.95 -21.47
N THR A 373 -2.89 -7.97 -22.26
CA THR A 373 -2.68 -7.82 -23.72
C THR A 373 -3.95 -7.47 -24.48
N ASN A 374 -5.11 -7.74 -23.86
CA ASN A 374 -6.43 -7.29 -24.32
C ASN A 374 -7.25 -6.79 -23.12
N PRO A 375 -7.49 -5.48 -23.02
CA PRO A 375 -8.24 -4.91 -21.91
C PRO A 375 -9.75 -5.15 -22.00
N ASP A 376 -10.28 -5.58 -23.13
CA ASP A 376 -11.71 -5.71 -23.35
C ASP A 376 -12.25 -7.08 -22.88
N GLY A 377 -12.70 -7.14 -21.64
CA GLY A 377 -13.36 -8.33 -21.09
C GLY A 377 -12.42 -9.31 -20.40
N LYS A 378 -12.63 -10.60 -20.61
CA LYS A 378 -12.14 -11.71 -19.77
C LYS A 378 -10.62 -11.97 -19.85
N GLN A 379 -9.92 -11.50 -20.87
CA GLN A 379 -8.49 -11.81 -21.06
C GLN A 379 -7.65 -11.36 -19.85
N ARG A 380 -8.00 -10.24 -19.23
CA ARG A 380 -7.34 -9.75 -18.03
C ARG A 380 -7.39 -10.72 -16.84
N ILE A 381 -8.46 -11.51 -16.75
CA ILE A 381 -8.64 -12.54 -15.71
C ILE A 381 -7.66 -13.69 -15.93
N LEU A 382 -7.62 -14.22 -17.14
CA LEU A 382 -6.74 -15.33 -17.50
C LEU A 382 -5.27 -14.93 -17.30
N GLU A 383 -4.87 -13.77 -17.81
CA GLU A 383 -3.47 -13.33 -17.75
C GLU A 383 -2.99 -13.04 -16.32
N LEU A 384 -3.86 -12.52 -15.44
CA LEU A 384 -3.52 -12.38 -14.02
C LEU A 384 -3.34 -13.76 -13.36
N ARG A 385 -4.21 -14.73 -13.67
CA ARG A 385 -4.06 -16.10 -13.16
C ARG A 385 -2.79 -16.77 -13.67
N GLU A 386 -2.44 -16.59 -14.94
CA GLU A 386 -1.16 -17.05 -15.50
C GLU A 386 0.03 -16.45 -14.76
N MET A 387 -0.01 -15.16 -14.47
CA MET A 387 1.01 -14.48 -13.66
C MET A 387 1.13 -15.08 -12.26
N VAL A 388 0.02 -15.18 -11.53
CA VAL A 388 0.00 -15.76 -10.18
C VAL A 388 0.55 -17.19 -10.19
N GLN A 389 0.15 -18.00 -11.17
CA GLN A 389 0.66 -19.36 -11.31
C GLN A 389 2.18 -19.37 -11.55
N SER A 390 2.69 -18.55 -12.46
CA SER A 390 4.13 -18.48 -12.76
C SER A 390 4.93 -18.00 -11.54
N VAL A 391 4.44 -17.01 -10.80
CA VAL A 391 5.09 -16.56 -9.57
C VAL A 391 5.20 -17.68 -8.55
N LYS A 392 4.14 -18.51 -8.41
CA LYS A 392 4.14 -19.62 -7.45
C LYS A 392 4.93 -20.83 -7.91
N THR A 393 4.84 -21.22 -9.19
CA THR A 393 5.44 -22.46 -9.72
C THR A 393 6.87 -22.29 -10.21
N ASP A 394 7.15 -21.20 -10.91
CA ASP A 394 8.44 -20.95 -11.55
C ASP A 394 9.38 -20.10 -10.70
N ILE A 395 8.86 -19.03 -10.10
CA ILE A 395 9.63 -18.11 -9.25
C ILE A 395 9.70 -18.63 -7.81
N LYS A 396 8.69 -19.36 -7.34
CA LYS A 396 8.60 -19.92 -5.97
C LYS A 396 8.38 -18.85 -4.89
N MET A 397 7.54 -17.87 -5.16
CA MET A 397 7.09 -16.87 -4.20
C MET A 397 5.58 -16.93 -4.01
N ASN A 398 5.10 -16.56 -2.81
CA ASN A 398 3.70 -16.25 -2.57
C ASN A 398 3.37 -14.87 -3.14
N VAL A 399 2.10 -14.58 -3.39
CA VAL A 399 1.64 -13.31 -3.96
C VAL A 399 0.90 -12.50 -2.93
N VAL A 400 1.31 -11.25 -2.76
CA VAL A 400 0.61 -10.24 -1.94
C VAL A 400 -0.02 -9.21 -2.86
N MET A 401 -1.28 -8.89 -2.62
CA MET A 401 -2.01 -7.85 -3.33
C MET A 401 -2.17 -6.60 -2.47
N ASP A 402 -1.83 -5.46 -3.05
CA ASP A 402 -2.12 -4.16 -2.49
C ASP A 402 -3.58 -3.79 -2.76
N VAL A 403 -4.34 -3.50 -1.73
CA VAL A 403 -5.76 -3.16 -1.82
C VAL A 403 -6.05 -1.76 -1.29
N VAL A 404 -6.91 -1.04 -2.01
CA VAL A 404 -7.27 0.35 -1.72
C VAL A 404 -8.78 0.44 -1.54
N TYR A 405 -9.27 0.17 -0.35
CA TYR A 405 -10.70 0.28 -0.02
C TYR A 405 -11.05 1.54 0.77
N ASN A 406 -10.02 2.31 1.19
CA ASN A 406 -10.21 3.51 1.99
C ASN A 406 -10.77 4.69 1.19
N HIS A 407 -10.70 4.66 -0.14
CA HIS A 407 -11.27 5.68 -1.01
C HIS A 407 -11.72 5.10 -2.36
N THR A 408 -12.48 5.88 -3.10
CA THR A 408 -12.73 5.75 -4.54
C THR A 408 -12.04 6.90 -5.27
N ASN A 409 -11.74 6.73 -6.55
CA ASN A 409 -11.18 7.82 -7.35
C ASN A 409 -12.05 9.08 -7.30
N SER A 410 -13.36 8.92 -7.38
CA SER A 410 -14.30 10.03 -7.27
C SER A 410 -15.64 9.60 -6.69
N ALA A 411 -16.42 10.59 -6.26
CA ALA A 411 -17.81 10.49 -5.83
C ALA A 411 -18.63 11.62 -6.47
N GLY A 412 -19.90 11.67 -6.19
CA GLY A 412 -20.81 12.72 -6.64
C GLY A 412 -21.55 12.41 -7.95
N PRO A 413 -22.43 13.33 -8.36
CA PRO A 413 -23.38 13.11 -9.46
C PRO A 413 -22.78 13.16 -10.86
N THR A 414 -21.68 13.90 -11.06
CA THR A 414 -21.22 14.30 -12.41
C THR A 414 -19.95 13.61 -12.89
N SER A 415 -19.13 13.03 -11.98
CA SER A 415 -17.90 12.36 -12.39
C SER A 415 -18.19 11.05 -13.11
N ASP A 416 -17.49 10.79 -14.20
CA ASP A 416 -17.61 9.55 -14.99
C ASP A 416 -17.05 8.33 -14.22
N THR A 417 -16.13 8.55 -13.27
CA THR A 417 -15.56 7.49 -12.42
C THR A 417 -16.28 7.34 -11.08
N SER A 418 -17.38 8.05 -10.84
CA SER A 418 -18.26 7.85 -9.69
C SER A 418 -19.25 6.73 -9.98
N VAL A 419 -19.20 5.66 -9.19
CA VAL A 419 -20.11 4.50 -9.29
C VAL A 419 -20.97 4.37 -8.05
N LEU A 420 -20.35 4.18 -6.91
CA LEU A 420 -21.03 3.89 -5.63
C LEU A 420 -21.99 5.00 -5.22
N ASP A 421 -21.55 6.24 -5.30
CA ASP A 421 -22.36 7.42 -4.91
C ASP A 421 -23.49 7.75 -5.89
N LYS A 422 -23.43 7.23 -7.12
CA LYS A 422 -24.55 7.29 -8.09
C LYS A 422 -25.61 6.22 -7.86
N ILE A 423 -25.24 5.09 -7.22
CA ILE A 423 -26.16 3.98 -6.94
C ILE A 423 -26.89 4.20 -5.62
N VAL A 424 -26.16 4.50 -4.56
CA VAL A 424 -26.70 4.82 -3.24
C VAL A 424 -26.05 6.10 -2.74
N PRO A 425 -26.58 7.27 -3.16
CA PRO A 425 -25.99 8.57 -2.80
C PRO A 425 -25.85 8.74 -1.29
N TRP A 426 -24.67 9.27 -0.89
CA TRP A 426 -24.33 9.55 0.50
C TRP A 426 -24.29 8.32 1.43
N TYR A 427 -24.05 7.14 0.89
CA TYR A 427 -23.95 5.94 1.72
C TYR A 427 -22.53 5.35 1.76
N TYR A 428 -21.93 5.06 0.59
CA TYR A 428 -20.65 4.37 0.52
C TYR A 428 -19.45 5.26 0.82
N ASN A 429 -19.58 6.55 0.62
CA ASN A 429 -18.54 7.52 0.93
C ASN A 429 -18.77 8.16 2.31
N ARG A 430 -17.67 8.43 3.02
CA ARG A 430 -17.69 9.08 4.32
C ARG A 430 -17.99 10.56 4.15
N LEU A 431 -18.97 11.04 4.88
CA LEU A 431 -19.41 12.42 4.81
C LEU A 431 -18.98 13.19 6.05
N ASN A 432 -18.65 14.45 5.84
CA ASN A 432 -18.54 15.40 6.92
C ASN A 432 -19.92 15.53 7.60
N PRO A 433 -20.01 15.33 8.93
CA PRO A 433 -21.29 15.28 9.62
C PRO A 433 -22.03 16.63 9.64
N GLN A 434 -21.35 17.74 9.41
CA GLN A 434 -21.94 19.09 9.43
C GLN A 434 -22.32 19.59 8.04
N THR A 435 -21.46 19.34 7.04
CA THR A 435 -21.61 19.90 5.69
C THR A 435 -22.20 18.92 4.68
N GLY A 436 -22.12 17.61 4.94
CA GLY A 436 -22.47 16.56 3.97
C GLY A 436 -21.49 16.43 2.81
N ALA A 437 -20.36 17.15 2.84
CA ALA A 437 -19.31 16.98 1.85
C ALA A 437 -18.61 15.63 2.05
N VAL A 438 -18.21 14.99 0.96
CA VAL A 438 -17.39 13.77 1.03
C VAL A 438 -16.03 14.12 1.62
N GLU A 439 -15.61 13.38 2.65
CA GLU A 439 -14.27 13.53 3.25
C GLU A 439 -13.20 13.08 2.26
N ASN A 440 -12.03 13.73 2.34
CA ASN A 440 -10.94 13.53 1.38
C ASN A 440 -9.54 13.55 2.01
N SER A 441 -9.45 13.23 3.28
CA SER A 441 -8.17 13.25 4.01
C SER A 441 -7.13 12.27 3.46
N THR A 442 -7.54 11.26 2.69
CA THR A 442 -6.64 10.28 2.06
C THR A 442 -5.93 10.86 0.82
N CYS A 443 -6.65 11.27 -0.16
CA CYS A 443 -6.27 12.02 -1.36
C CYS A 443 -7.54 12.36 -2.16
N CYS A 444 -8.54 11.49 -2.02
CA CYS A 444 -9.63 11.35 -2.96
C CYS A 444 -10.93 11.19 -2.16
N SER A 445 -11.97 10.58 -2.73
CA SER A 445 -13.26 10.44 -2.06
C SER A 445 -13.22 9.29 -1.04
N ASN A 446 -13.08 9.60 0.24
CA ASN A 446 -13.01 8.59 1.30
C ASN A 446 -14.28 7.73 1.32
N THR A 447 -14.08 6.43 1.49
CA THR A 447 -15.18 5.49 1.72
C THR A 447 -15.55 5.42 3.20
N ALA A 448 -16.70 4.83 3.49
CA ALA A 448 -17.22 4.61 4.85
C ALA A 448 -17.27 3.11 5.18
N PRO A 449 -16.15 2.45 5.48
CA PRO A 449 -16.12 1.02 5.84
C PRO A 449 -16.86 0.71 7.15
N GLU A 450 -17.22 1.72 7.91
CA GLU A 450 -18.10 1.65 9.09
C GLU A 450 -19.56 1.34 8.72
N HIS A 451 -19.98 1.56 7.47
CA HIS A 451 -21.31 1.20 6.99
C HIS A 451 -21.36 -0.25 6.53
N THR A 452 -22.42 -0.96 6.89
CA THR A 452 -22.55 -2.43 6.73
C THR A 452 -22.33 -2.88 5.29
N MET A 453 -22.94 -2.22 4.30
CA MET A 453 -22.84 -2.68 2.91
C MET A 453 -21.52 -2.26 2.25
N MET A 454 -20.83 -1.23 2.75
CA MET A 454 -19.44 -0.95 2.33
C MET A 454 -18.48 -1.99 2.91
N ALA A 455 -18.63 -2.34 4.18
CA ALA A 455 -17.87 -3.41 4.80
C ALA A 455 -18.07 -4.75 4.07
N LYS A 456 -19.33 -5.05 3.67
CA LYS A 456 -19.66 -6.23 2.86
C LYS A 456 -18.95 -6.21 1.50
N LEU A 457 -18.99 -5.11 0.78
CA LEU A 457 -18.32 -4.97 -0.52
C LEU A 457 -16.80 -5.25 -0.41
N ILE A 458 -16.16 -4.71 0.62
CA ILE A 458 -14.73 -4.97 0.91
C ILE A 458 -14.51 -6.45 1.19
N GLN A 459 -15.30 -7.03 2.07
CA GLN A 459 -15.17 -8.43 2.46
C GLN A 459 -15.37 -9.38 1.28
N ASP A 460 -16.42 -9.16 0.48
CA ASP A 460 -16.74 -9.99 -0.69
C ASP A 460 -15.62 -9.88 -1.75
N SER A 461 -15.09 -8.68 -1.96
CA SER A 461 -13.95 -8.45 -2.86
C SER A 461 -12.69 -9.22 -2.42
N LEU A 462 -12.33 -9.13 -1.15
CA LEU A 462 -11.17 -9.86 -0.59
C LEU A 462 -11.33 -11.38 -0.71
N VAL A 463 -12.53 -11.90 -0.50
CA VAL A 463 -12.83 -13.33 -0.65
C VAL A 463 -12.63 -13.77 -2.10
N VAL A 464 -13.07 -12.99 -3.09
CA VAL A 464 -12.84 -13.29 -4.52
C VAL A 464 -11.35 -13.31 -4.84
N TRP A 465 -10.58 -12.31 -4.40
CA TRP A 465 -9.15 -12.27 -4.64
C TRP A 465 -8.41 -13.47 -4.02
N ALA A 466 -8.77 -13.87 -2.80
CA ALA A 466 -8.15 -15.02 -2.13
C ALA A 466 -8.57 -16.35 -2.75
N ARG A 467 -9.86 -16.54 -3.04
CA ARG A 467 -10.41 -17.79 -3.56
C ARG A 467 -10.13 -17.99 -5.04
N ASP A 468 -10.47 -16.99 -5.85
CA ASP A 468 -10.52 -17.13 -7.32
C ASP A 468 -9.20 -16.74 -8.00
N TYR A 469 -8.37 -15.94 -7.35
CA TYR A 469 -7.04 -15.55 -7.84
C TYR A 469 -5.90 -16.10 -6.98
N LYS A 470 -6.21 -16.81 -5.89
CA LYS A 470 -5.23 -17.45 -5.00
C LYS A 470 -4.19 -16.47 -4.44
N ILE A 471 -4.62 -15.25 -4.12
CA ILE A 471 -3.79 -14.27 -3.43
C ILE A 471 -3.54 -14.73 -1.99
N ASP A 472 -2.30 -14.68 -1.54
CA ASP A 472 -1.85 -15.27 -0.28
C ASP A 472 -1.87 -14.30 0.89
N ALA A 473 -1.75 -13.01 0.63
CA ALA A 473 -1.74 -11.95 1.64
C ALA A 473 -2.24 -10.63 1.03
N PHE A 474 -2.69 -9.72 1.89
CA PHE A 474 -3.19 -8.41 1.49
C PHE A 474 -2.53 -7.28 2.27
N ARG A 475 -2.07 -6.27 1.55
CA ARG A 475 -1.64 -5.00 2.12
C ARG A 475 -2.73 -3.97 1.94
N PHE A 476 -3.21 -3.40 3.04
CA PHE A 476 -4.24 -2.36 3.01
C PHE A 476 -3.60 -0.97 2.96
N ASP A 477 -3.85 -0.26 1.88
CA ASP A 477 -3.57 1.16 1.79
C ASP A 477 -4.37 1.90 2.87
N LEU A 478 -3.71 2.79 3.63
CA LEU A 478 -4.33 3.59 4.69
C LEU A 478 -5.30 2.79 5.58
N MET A 479 -4.85 1.65 6.07
CA MET A 479 -5.65 0.74 6.91
C MET A 479 -6.22 1.44 8.15
N GLY A 480 -5.55 2.47 8.66
CA GLY A 480 -6.01 3.30 9.78
C GLY A 480 -7.31 4.06 9.52
N HIS A 481 -7.76 4.17 8.27
CA HIS A 481 -9.07 4.74 7.91
C HIS A 481 -10.22 3.73 8.00
N HIS A 482 -9.91 2.48 8.29
CA HIS A 482 -10.88 1.41 8.50
C HIS A 482 -11.15 1.18 9.98
N PRO A 483 -12.40 0.83 10.35
CA PRO A 483 -12.67 0.28 11.67
C PRO A 483 -11.88 -1.02 11.90
N LEU A 484 -11.29 -1.17 13.07
CA LEU A 484 -10.61 -2.41 13.47
C LEU A 484 -11.54 -3.62 13.39
N SER A 485 -12.80 -3.44 13.80
CA SER A 485 -13.83 -4.48 13.74
C SER A 485 -14.09 -4.95 12.31
N GLN A 486 -14.11 -4.04 11.34
CA GLN A 486 -14.30 -4.36 9.92
C GLN A 486 -13.10 -5.13 9.37
N ILE A 487 -11.87 -4.71 9.65
CA ILE A 487 -10.66 -5.42 9.20
C ILE A 487 -10.61 -6.84 9.79
N LYS A 488 -10.92 -7.00 11.07
CA LYS A 488 -10.99 -8.32 11.73
C LYS A 488 -12.09 -9.22 11.15
N ALA A 489 -13.27 -8.67 10.86
CA ALA A 489 -14.36 -9.40 10.23
C ALA A 489 -13.98 -9.86 8.80
N SER A 490 -13.34 -8.98 8.03
CA SER A 490 -12.82 -9.32 6.70
C SER A 490 -11.74 -10.40 6.76
N LEU A 491 -10.80 -10.31 7.70
CA LEU A 491 -9.79 -11.36 7.92
C LEU A 491 -10.44 -12.71 8.20
N LYS A 492 -11.43 -12.75 9.11
CA LYS A 492 -12.16 -13.97 9.44
C LYS A 492 -12.89 -14.57 8.23
N ALA A 493 -13.50 -13.71 7.39
CA ALA A 493 -14.19 -14.17 6.19
C ALA A 493 -13.23 -14.77 5.16
N VAL A 494 -12.07 -14.14 4.96
CA VAL A 494 -11.03 -14.67 4.05
C VAL A 494 -10.41 -15.95 4.64
N GLN A 495 -10.23 -16.05 5.95
CA GLN A 495 -9.74 -17.27 6.62
C GLN A 495 -10.68 -18.47 6.45
N ALA A 496 -11.94 -18.25 6.13
CA ALA A 496 -12.87 -19.34 5.80
C ALA A 496 -12.54 -20.03 4.47
N VAL A 497 -11.84 -19.34 3.56
CA VAL A 497 -11.39 -19.87 2.26
C VAL A 497 -9.89 -20.11 2.20
N ASP A 498 -9.11 -19.37 2.98
CA ASP A 498 -7.65 -19.50 3.13
C ASP A 498 -7.27 -19.28 4.59
N PRO A 499 -7.18 -20.35 5.42
CA PRO A 499 -6.91 -20.24 6.86
C PRO A 499 -5.60 -19.51 7.22
N ASP A 500 -4.63 -19.53 6.32
CA ASP A 500 -3.29 -18.98 6.54
C ASP A 500 -3.09 -17.59 5.92
N VAL A 501 -4.14 -16.95 5.38
CA VAL A 501 -4.05 -15.60 4.82
C VAL A 501 -3.47 -14.62 5.84
N TYR A 502 -2.62 -13.71 5.35
CA TYR A 502 -2.00 -12.68 6.18
C TYR A 502 -2.43 -11.29 5.74
N PHE A 503 -2.82 -10.46 6.70
CA PHE A 503 -3.18 -9.06 6.50
C PHE A 503 -2.14 -8.15 7.13
N TYR A 504 -1.75 -7.10 6.41
CA TYR A 504 -0.97 -5.99 6.92
C TYR A 504 -1.31 -4.70 6.18
N GLY A 505 -0.88 -3.57 6.68
CA GLY A 505 -1.15 -2.31 6.01
C GLY A 505 -0.61 -1.08 6.73
N GLU A 506 -1.06 0.06 6.30
CA GLU A 506 -0.69 1.35 6.84
C GLU A 506 -1.63 1.76 7.97
N GLY A 507 -1.19 1.55 9.20
CA GLY A 507 -1.95 1.86 10.42
C GLY A 507 -1.79 3.30 10.90
N TRP A 508 -1.80 4.27 9.98
CA TRP A 508 -1.60 5.70 10.32
C TRP A 508 -2.80 6.31 11.00
N ASN A 509 -2.55 7.13 12.03
CA ASN A 509 -3.58 7.83 12.80
C ASN A 509 -3.66 9.29 12.34
N PHE A 510 -4.52 9.59 11.38
CA PHE A 510 -4.71 10.95 10.86
C PHE A 510 -6.09 11.12 10.20
N GLY A 511 -6.39 12.32 9.75
CA GLY A 511 -7.62 12.66 9.04
C GLY A 511 -8.83 12.80 9.95
N GLU A 512 -10.03 12.69 9.38
CA GLU A 512 -11.30 12.84 10.08
C GLU A 512 -11.58 11.72 11.10
N VAL A 513 -10.89 10.59 10.95
CA VAL A 513 -11.04 9.43 11.84
C VAL A 513 -10.04 9.43 13.00
N ALA A 514 -9.08 10.35 12.99
CA ALA A 514 -7.96 10.34 13.93
C ALA A 514 -8.40 10.24 15.40
N ASN A 515 -7.61 9.53 16.19
CA ASN A 515 -7.81 9.31 17.62
C ASN A 515 -9.13 8.59 17.96
N ASP A 516 -9.51 7.64 17.12
CA ASP A 516 -10.73 6.83 17.30
C ASP A 516 -12.01 7.66 17.35
N ARG A 517 -12.04 8.82 16.71
CA ARG A 517 -13.14 9.77 16.84
C ARG A 517 -14.47 9.24 16.31
N LEU A 518 -14.45 8.45 15.23
CA LEU A 518 -15.67 7.86 14.64
C LEU A 518 -15.88 6.41 15.06
N PHE A 519 -14.80 5.69 15.21
CA PHE A 519 -14.76 4.26 15.56
C PHE A 519 -13.34 3.91 16.03
N VAL A 520 -13.17 2.75 16.64
CA VAL A 520 -11.82 2.21 16.93
C VAL A 520 -11.12 1.90 15.60
N GLN A 521 -10.08 2.67 15.29
CA GLN A 521 -9.34 2.55 14.05
C GLN A 521 -8.43 1.32 14.01
N ALA A 522 -8.15 0.81 12.81
CA ALA A 522 -7.09 -0.19 12.60
C ALA A 522 -5.71 0.49 12.53
N THR A 523 -5.33 1.22 13.59
CA THR A 523 -4.04 1.87 13.72
C THR A 523 -2.99 0.94 14.31
N GLN A 524 -1.71 1.31 14.19
CA GLN A 524 -0.57 0.57 14.74
C GLN A 524 -0.81 0.10 16.18
N ALA A 525 -1.21 1.00 17.07
CA ALA A 525 -1.43 0.67 18.48
C ALA A 525 -2.63 -0.26 18.71
N ASN A 526 -3.73 -0.05 17.99
CA ASN A 526 -4.94 -0.84 18.11
C ASN A 526 -4.82 -2.25 17.53
N LEU A 527 -3.86 -2.47 16.63
CA LEU A 527 -3.59 -3.79 16.03
C LEU A 527 -2.84 -4.73 16.96
N ALA A 528 -2.28 -4.27 18.06
CA ALA A 528 -1.51 -5.10 19.01
C ALA A 528 -2.32 -6.30 19.50
N GLY A 529 -1.80 -7.50 19.29
CA GLY A 529 -2.43 -8.77 19.68
C GLY A 529 -3.43 -9.33 18.68
N THR A 530 -3.61 -8.70 17.52
CA THR A 530 -4.53 -9.18 16.47
C THR A 530 -3.87 -10.14 15.47
N GLY A 531 -2.55 -10.15 15.39
CA GLY A 531 -1.80 -10.85 14.35
C GLY A 531 -1.79 -10.13 13.00
N ILE A 532 -2.41 -8.96 12.88
CA ILE A 532 -2.42 -8.12 11.68
C ILE A 532 -1.23 -7.18 11.73
N GLY A 533 -0.47 -7.10 10.63
CA GLY A 533 0.75 -6.33 10.56
C GLY A 533 0.52 -4.85 10.23
N SER A 534 1.48 -4.00 10.61
CA SER A 534 1.54 -2.62 10.19
C SER A 534 2.97 -2.17 9.91
N PHE A 535 3.11 -1.18 9.03
CA PHE A 535 4.42 -0.61 8.70
C PHE A 535 5.02 0.15 9.88
N SER A 536 6.32 -0.08 10.16
CA SER A 536 7.06 0.59 11.22
C SER A 536 7.78 1.84 10.71
N ASP A 537 7.10 3.00 10.79
CA ASP A 537 7.69 4.30 10.50
C ASP A 537 8.84 4.65 11.46
N ARG A 538 8.87 4.07 12.68
CA ARG A 538 9.93 4.27 13.66
C ARG A 538 11.28 3.80 13.13
N LEU A 539 11.35 2.57 12.60
CA LEU A 539 12.58 2.04 11.99
C LEU A 539 12.93 2.81 10.71
N ARG A 540 11.96 3.07 9.85
CA ARG A 540 12.17 3.86 8.62
C ARG A 540 12.88 5.18 8.94
N ASP A 541 12.29 5.98 9.81
CA ASP A 541 12.78 7.34 10.10
C ASP A 541 14.10 7.32 10.86
N SER A 542 14.29 6.39 11.80
CA SER A 542 15.55 6.30 12.56
C SER A 542 16.75 5.94 11.67
N VAL A 543 16.54 5.10 10.67
CA VAL A 543 17.61 4.64 9.77
C VAL A 543 17.82 5.62 8.61
N ARG A 544 16.74 6.09 7.97
CA ARG A 544 16.80 7.03 6.84
C ARG A 544 17.18 8.45 7.26
N GLY A 545 16.75 8.85 8.45
CA GLY A 545 16.91 10.23 8.97
C GLY A 545 15.81 11.16 8.50
N GLY A 546 15.42 12.08 9.37
CA GLY A 546 14.33 13.02 9.13
C GLY A 546 12.96 12.36 9.08
N GLY A 547 12.04 12.99 8.38
CA GLY A 547 10.67 12.54 8.18
C GLY A 547 10.27 12.47 6.71
N PRO A 548 9.13 11.83 6.39
CA PRO A 548 8.70 11.60 5.02
C PRO A 548 8.28 12.88 4.26
N PHE A 549 8.08 13.97 4.99
CA PHE A 549 7.64 15.27 4.44
C PHE A 549 8.73 16.33 4.48
N ASP A 550 9.97 15.96 4.83
CA ASP A 550 11.09 16.89 4.78
C ASP A 550 11.30 17.44 3.36
N GLY A 551 11.72 18.69 3.25
CA GLY A 551 11.99 19.39 2.01
C GLY A 551 13.14 20.39 2.13
N GLY A 552 13.67 20.83 0.99
CA GLY A 552 14.76 21.78 0.93
C GLY A 552 15.99 21.30 1.70
N ASP A 553 16.62 22.19 2.45
CA ASP A 553 17.82 21.90 3.25
C ASP A 553 17.59 20.80 4.29
N GLY A 554 16.37 20.65 4.82
CA GLY A 554 16.00 19.62 5.80
C GLY A 554 16.28 18.20 5.30
N LEU A 555 16.15 17.96 3.99
CA LEU A 555 16.51 16.69 3.37
C LEU A 555 17.97 16.29 3.63
N ARG A 556 18.87 17.25 3.73
CA ARG A 556 20.30 17.03 3.97
C ARG A 556 20.71 17.20 5.43
N GLN A 557 20.03 18.06 6.16
CA GLN A 557 20.35 18.39 7.55
C GLN A 557 20.11 17.24 8.53
N HIS A 558 19.10 16.40 8.27
CA HIS A 558 18.65 15.34 9.18
C HIS A 558 19.18 13.98 8.72
N GLN A 559 20.38 13.60 9.20
CA GLN A 559 20.93 12.26 8.95
C GLN A 559 20.33 11.22 9.90
N GLY A 560 20.25 9.97 9.43
CA GLY A 560 19.81 8.82 10.19
C GLY A 560 20.95 7.86 10.55
N PHE A 561 20.60 6.80 11.27
CA PHE A 561 21.54 5.75 11.65
C PHE A 561 22.26 5.14 10.45
N GLY A 562 21.55 4.95 9.32
CA GLY A 562 22.10 4.32 8.11
C GLY A 562 22.95 5.23 7.22
N ASN A 563 23.11 6.50 7.54
CA ASN A 563 23.81 7.46 6.67
C ASN A 563 24.69 8.46 7.40
N GLY A 564 25.14 8.12 8.62
CA GLY A 564 26.23 8.82 9.29
C GLY A 564 25.81 9.83 10.34
N ALA A 565 24.59 9.75 10.90
CA ALA A 565 24.10 10.59 11.99
C ALA A 565 25.20 10.79 13.06
N PHE A 566 25.73 12.01 13.19
CA PHE A 566 26.80 12.43 14.09
C PHE A 566 28.18 11.80 13.81
N VAL A 567 28.27 10.53 13.41
CA VAL A 567 29.56 9.81 13.27
C VAL A 567 30.28 10.11 11.94
N GLN A 568 29.53 10.50 10.92
CA GLN A 568 30.05 10.90 9.62
C GLN A 568 29.14 12.01 9.05
N PRO A 569 29.22 13.23 9.62
CA PRO A 569 28.35 14.33 9.24
C PRO A 569 28.62 14.77 7.79
N ASN A 570 27.54 15.15 7.08
CA ASN A 570 27.64 15.84 5.81
C ASN A 570 27.87 17.35 6.04
N GLU A 571 27.98 18.09 4.95
CA GLU A 571 28.33 19.53 4.95
C GLU A 571 27.24 20.42 5.59
N MET A 572 26.01 19.92 5.74
CA MET A 572 24.85 20.65 6.27
C MET A 572 24.27 20.01 7.53
N SER A 573 24.85 18.91 8.03
CA SER A 573 24.27 18.12 9.11
C SER A 573 24.03 18.92 10.38
N LEU A 574 22.81 18.83 10.91
CA LEU A 574 22.41 19.36 12.22
C LEU A 574 22.23 18.27 13.27
N THR A 575 22.54 17.00 12.94
CA THR A 575 22.32 15.87 13.85
C THR A 575 23.32 15.87 14.98
N THR A 576 22.84 16.09 16.21
CA THR A 576 23.65 16.07 17.41
C THR A 576 23.94 14.64 17.89
N LYS A 577 24.89 14.47 18.82
CA LYS A 577 25.15 13.18 19.48
C LYS A 577 23.91 12.65 20.17
N GLU A 578 23.18 13.49 20.89
CA GLU A 578 21.95 13.11 21.59
C GLU A 578 20.90 12.57 20.63
N THR A 579 20.67 13.27 19.50
CA THR A 579 19.75 12.80 18.46
C THR A 579 20.22 11.47 17.86
N ALA A 580 21.50 11.30 17.57
CA ALA A 580 22.05 10.06 17.02
C ALA A 580 21.89 8.87 17.98
N LEU A 581 22.05 9.08 19.28
CA LEU A 581 21.83 8.05 20.29
C LEU A 581 20.35 7.65 20.40
N HIS A 582 19.44 8.63 20.32
CA HIS A 582 18.00 8.39 20.30
C HIS A 582 17.57 7.61 19.04
N LEU A 583 18.09 7.97 17.86
CA LEU A 583 17.87 7.22 16.62
C LEU A 583 18.38 5.77 16.73
N ALA A 584 19.51 5.54 17.41
CA ALA A 584 20.00 4.21 17.69
C ALA A 584 19.08 3.41 18.61
N ASP A 585 18.46 4.04 19.62
CA ASP A 585 17.47 3.40 20.49
C ASP A 585 16.21 3.02 19.71
N LEU A 586 15.70 3.89 18.84
CA LEU A 586 14.58 3.61 17.94
C LEU A 586 14.91 2.45 16.98
N THR A 587 16.12 2.40 16.46
CA THR A 587 16.58 1.33 15.57
C THR A 587 16.67 0.00 16.33
N ARG A 588 17.20 -0.03 17.57
CA ARG A 588 17.22 -1.22 18.44
C ARG A 588 15.81 -1.75 18.69
N LEU A 589 14.90 -0.86 19.07
CA LEU A 589 13.51 -1.25 19.31
C LEU A 589 12.85 -1.82 18.04
N GLY A 590 13.09 -1.20 16.87
CA GLY A 590 12.65 -1.73 15.58
C GLY A 590 13.20 -3.13 15.30
N MET A 591 14.49 -3.36 15.57
CA MET A 591 15.12 -4.66 15.44
C MET A 591 14.60 -5.69 16.47
N ALA A 592 14.04 -5.24 17.59
CA ALA A 592 13.35 -6.10 18.56
C ALA A 592 11.86 -6.33 18.21
N GLY A 593 11.43 -6.03 16.97
CA GLY A 593 10.04 -6.19 16.54
C GLY A 593 9.10 -5.08 16.98
N ASN A 594 9.62 -3.94 17.38
CA ASN A 594 8.88 -2.75 17.81
C ASN A 594 7.88 -3.03 18.96
N LEU A 595 8.27 -3.96 19.85
CA LEU A 595 7.40 -4.47 20.92
C LEU A 595 7.20 -3.42 22.02
N LYS A 596 5.95 -3.21 22.44
CA LYS A 596 5.61 -2.30 23.54
C LYS A 596 6.22 -2.67 24.90
N ASP A 597 6.37 -3.97 25.16
CA ASP A 597 6.84 -4.50 26.45
C ASP A 597 8.32 -4.90 26.46
N PHE A 598 9.05 -4.73 25.35
CA PHE A 598 10.50 -4.98 25.29
C PHE A 598 11.25 -3.97 26.17
N GLN A 599 12.15 -4.45 27.04
CA GLN A 599 12.90 -3.61 27.98
C GLN A 599 14.37 -3.49 27.55
N PHE A 600 14.91 -2.29 27.66
CA PHE A 600 16.33 -2.00 27.42
C PHE A 600 16.76 -0.72 28.17
N ILE A 601 18.06 -0.46 28.19
CA ILE A 601 18.60 0.78 28.75
C ILE A 601 18.66 1.81 27.63
N ASP A 602 17.96 2.94 27.78
CA ASP A 602 17.93 4.02 26.80
C ASP A 602 19.20 4.88 26.82
N ALA A 603 19.32 5.80 25.88
CA ALA A 603 20.44 6.74 25.78
C ALA A 603 20.62 7.65 27.00
N LYS A 604 19.62 7.77 27.86
CA LYS A 604 19.65 8.55 29.11
C LYS A 604 20.05 7.68 30.32
N GLY A 605 20.27 6.39 30.12
CA GLY A 605 20.63 5.43 31.18
C GLY A 605 19.46 4.86 31.96
N ASN A 606 18.22 5.08 31.49
CA ASN A 606 17.04 4.57 32.16
C ASN A 606 16.66 3.19 31.61
N LYS A 607 16.26 2.27 32.45
CA LYS A 607 15.62 1.03 32.03
C LYS A 607 14.17 1.33 31.69
N ILE A 608 13.82 1.25 30.41
CA ILE A 608 12.50 1.58 29.87
C ILE A 608 11.90 0.41 29.10
N ARG A 609 10.58 0.46 28.90
CA ARG A 609 9.85 -0.37 27.94
C ARG A 609 9.82 0.31 26.58
N GLY A 610 9.60 -0.45 25.53
CA GLY A 610 9.41 0.08 24.19
C GLY A 610 8.30 1.14 24.10
N SER A 611 7.20 0.95 24.86
CA SER A 611 6.09 1.92 24.93
C SER A 611 6.45 3.24 25.65
N GLU A 612 7.57 3.30 26.37
CA GLU A 612 8.04 4.48 27.07
C GLU A 612 9.09 5.27 26.28
N LEU A 613 9.65 4.67 25.21
CA LEU A 613 10.53 5.39 24.28
C LEU A 613 9.69 6.35 23.43
N ASP A 614 10.10 7.60 23.36
CA ASP A 614 9.40 8.61 22.57
C ASP A 614 9.70 8.50 21.07
N TYR A 615 8.65 8.62 20.27
CA TYR A 615 8.72 8.84 18.82
C TYR A 615 7.75 9.96 18.44
N ASN A 616 8.25 11.17 18.31
CA ASN A 616 7.47 12.35 17.94
C ASN A 616 6.21 12.56 18.84
N GLY A 617 6.35 12.35 20.14
CA GLY A 617 5.24 12.47 21.10
C GLY A 617 4.32 11.26 21.19
N GLN A 618 4.68 10.15 20.56
CA GLN A 618 3.95 8.88 20.58
C GLN A 618 4.85 7.77 21.12
N PRO A 619 4.28 6.67 21.66
CA PRO A 619 5.05 5.48 21.99
C PRO A 619 5.77 4.92 20.78
N ALA A 620 7.08 4.69 20.88
CA ALA A 620 7.83 4.03 19.82
C ALA A 620 7.45 2.56 19.71
N GLY A 621 7.39 1.82 20.80
CA GLY A 621 6.93 0.42 20.83
C GLY A 621 5.42 0.34 20.98
N TYR A 622 4.77 -0.43 20.10
CA TYR A 622 3.32 -0.58 20.10
C TYR A 622 2.83 -2.01 19.83
N ALA A 623 3.64 -2.87 19.23
CA ALA A 623 3.24 -4.24 18.92
C ALA A 623 3.28 -5.15 20.15
N LYS A 624 2.49 -6.21 20.10
CA LYS A 624 2.55 -7.33 21.05
C LYS A 624 3.49 -8.41 20.55
N ASP A 625 3.39 -8.78 19.30
CA ASP A 625 4.18 -9.81 18.64
C ASP A 625 4.91 -9.25 17.41
N PRO A 626 6.10 -9.77 17.07
CA PRO A 626 6.86 -9.28 15.90
C PRO A 626 6.19 -9.60 14.56
N THR A 627 5.24 -10.52 14.53
CA THR A 627 4.40 -10.80 13.35
C THR A 627 3.53 -9.62 12.93
N GLU A 628 3.35 -8.64 13.81
CA GLU A 628 2.52 -7.45 13.61
C GLU A 628 3.30 -6.26 13.03
N ILE A 629 4.57 -6.44 12.66
CA ILE A 629 5.46 -5.37 12.21
C ILE A 629 6.06 -5.68 10.86
N GLN A 630 5.82 -4.81 9.87
CA GLN A 630 6.61 -4.73 8.66
C GLN A 630 7.81 -3.82 8.93
N ASN A 631 8.98 -4.42 9.10
CA ASN A 631 10.24 -3.69 9.21
C ASN A 631 10.76 -3.31 7.83
N TYR A 632 10.92 -2.02 7.58
CA TYR A 632 11.35 -1.50 6.30
C TYR A 632 12.15 -0.20 6.43
N VAL A 633 12.99 0.04 5.45
CA VAL A 633 13.69 1.30 5.23
C VAL A 633 13.46 1.83 3.82
N SER A 634 12.70 1.07 3.01
CA SER A 634 12.47 1.32 1.60
C SER A 634 11.11 0.75 1.19
N LYS A 635 10.26 1.57 0.58
CA LYS A 635 9.01 1.18 -0.11
C LYS A 635 8.72 2.16 -1.24
N HIS A 636 7.62 2.00 -1.99
CA HIS A 636 7.30 2.86 -3.12
C HIS A 636 7.12 4.33 -2.75
N ASP A 637 6.53 4.62 -1.57
CA ASP A 637 6.38 5.99 -1.07
C ASP A 637 7.72 6.62 -0.69
N ASN A 638 7.82 7.92 -0.91
CA ASN A 638 9.00 8.73 -0.65
C ASN A 638 10.16 8.37 -1.61
N GLN A 639 11.31 8.98 -1.39
CA GLN A 639 12.51 8.69 -2.17
C GLN A 639 12.91 7.22 -2.01
N THR A 640 13.44 6.61 -3.09
CA THR A 640 14.11 5.30 -2.95
C THR A 640 15.19 5.37 -1.87
N LEU A 641 15.61 4.23 -1.35
CA LEU A 641 16.67 4.23 -0.33
C LEU A 641 17.96 4.86 -0.89
N TRP A 642 18.33 4.56 -2.15
CA TRP A 642 19.50 5.17 -2.79
C TRP A 642 19.38 6.68 -2.87
N ASP A 643 18.27 7.21 -3.37
CA ASP A 643 18.05 8.65 -3.51
C ASP A 643 18.06 9.35 -2.14
N ASN A 644 17.40 8.78 -1.14
CA ASN A 644 17.42 9.30 0.22
C ASN A 644 18.85 9.35 0.78
N GLN A 645 19.62 8.29 0.56
CA GLN A 645 21.02 8.25 1.01
C GLN A 645 21.85 9.36 0.38
N GLN A 646 21.64 9.70 -0.88
CA GLN A 646 22.40 10.73 -1.55
C GLN A 646 22.12 12.15 -0.99
N TYR A 647 20.90 12.41 -0.53
CA TYR A 647 20.64 13.64 0.22
C TYR A 647 21.43 13.72 1.53
N LYS A 648 21.66 12.59 2.20
CA LYS A 648 22.15 12.49 3.57
C LYS A 648 23.68 12.35 3.68
N ILE A 649 24.31 11.70 2.70
CA ILE A 649 25.75 11.37 2.74
C ILE A 649 26.60 12.56 2.30
N GLY A 650 27.79 12.75 2.92
CA GLY A 650 28.78 13.77 2.53
C GLY A 650 29.24 13.59 1.09
N TYR A 651 29.55 14.68 0.40
CA TYR A 651 29.88 14.66 -1.02
C TYR A 651 31.15 13.87 -1.34
N ASP A 652 32.12 13.87 -0.43
CA ASP A 652 33.43 13.20 -0.55
C ASP A 652 33.41 11.69 -0.23
N VAL A 653 32.31 11.18 0.26
CA VAL A 653 32.17 9.75 0.56
C VAL A 653 32.12 8.94 -0.74
N ASP A 654 33.05 8.00 -0.89
CA ASP A 654 33.18 7.20 -2.09
C ASP A 654 32.01 6.23 -2.33
N ILE A 655 31.87 5.77 -3.57
CA ILE A 655 30.78 4.91 -4.00
C ILE A 655 30.74 3.59 -3.22
N GLN A 656 31.88 2.96 -2.92
CA GLN A 656 31.96 1.70 -2.19
C GLN A 656 31.39 1.85 -0.77
N THR A 657 31.72 2.95 -0.11
CA THR A 657 31.16 3.28 1.21
C THR A 657 29.66 3.53 1.13
N ARG A 658 29.15 4.22 0.10
CA ARG A 658 27.70 4.45 -0.10
C ARG A 658 26.94 3.15 -0.32
N VAL A 659 27.50 2.21 -1.07
CA VAL A 659 26.94 0.84 -1.24
C VAL A 659 26.85 0.12 0.11
N ARG A 660 27.91 0.21 0.94
CA ARG A 660 27.89 -0.38 2.29
C ARG A 660 26.88 0.29 3.22
N MET A 661 26.72 1.60 3.15
CA MET A 661 25.68 2.32 3.90
C MET A 661 24.28 1.84 3.53
N GLN A 662 24.01 1.56 2.25
CA GLN A 662 22.76 0.97 1.81
C GLN A 662 22.56 -0.46 2.39
N ALA A 663 23.60 -1.28 2.34
CA ALA A 663 23.56 -2.63 2.92
C ALA A 663 23.32 -2.60 4.44
N VAL A 664 23.98 -1.70 5.17
CA VAL A 664 23.77 -1.51 6.62
C VAL A 664 22.33 -1.08 6.91
N SER A 665 21.78 -0.18 6.12
CA SER A 665 20.40 0.27 6.27
C SER A 665 19.41 -0.88 6.07
N LEU A 666 19.56 -1.68 5.01
CA LEU A 666 18.73 -2.85 4.74
C LEU A 666 18.91 -3.95 5.81
N ALA A 667 20.13 -4.08 6.37
CA ALA A 667 20.41 -5.05 7.43
C ALA A 667 19.59 -4.81 8.70
N THR A 668 19.26 -3.57 9.06
CA THR A 668 18.44 -3.26 10.24
C THR A 668 17.05 -3.87 10.15
N ALA A 669 16.45 -3.90 8.98
CA ALA A 669 15.16 -4.55 8.74
C ALA A 669 15.31 -6.08 8.60
N MET A 670 16.32 -6.53 7.83
CA MET A 670 16.49 -7.95 7.49
C MET A 670 16.94 -8.81 8.68
N LEU A 671 17.78 -8.26 9.56
CA LEU A 671 18.33 -8.95 10.73
C LEU A 671 17.56 -8.69 12.03
N GLY A 672 16.50 -7.90 11.97
CA GLY A 672 15.57 -7.67 13.08
C GLY A 672 14.49 -8.73 13.21
N GLN A 673 13.67 -8.65 14.27
CA GLN A 673 12.61 -9.60 14.61
C GLN A 673 11.29 -9.23 13.95
N GLY A 674 10.99 -8.46 13.16
CA GLY A 674 9.72 -8.22 12.46
C GLY A 674 9.62 -9.01 11.16
N VAL A 675 8.76 -8.54 10.27
CA VAL A 675 8.60 -9.03 8.91
C VAL A 675 9.36 -8.07 7.97
N PRO A 676 10.49 -8.46 7.39
CA PRO A 676 11.23 -7.60 6.47
C PRO A 676 10.44 -7.29 5.21
N PHE A 677 10.51 -6.04 4.80
CA PHE A 677 9.87 -5.51 3.61
C PHE A 677 10.88 -4.66 2.82
N THR A 678 11.02 -4.93 1.53
CA THR A 678 12.00 -4.27 0.67
C THR A 678 11.32 -3.78 -0.61
N HIS A 679 11.59 -2.55 -1.01
CA HIS A 679 11.20 -2.00 -2.30
C HIS A 679 12.01 -2.62 -3.43
N MET A 680 11.35 -3.05 -4.50
CA MET A 680 11.98 -3.60 -5.71
C MET A 680 13.09 -2.68 -6.21
N GLY A 681 14.28 -3.24 -6.36
CA GLY A 681 15.45 -2.53 -6.84
C GLY A 681 16.33 -1.92 -5.75
N SER A 682 15.97 -2.00 -4.45
CA SER A 682 16.87 -1.56 -3.38
C SER A 682 18.20 -2.32 -3.41
N GLU A 683 18.17 -3.59 -3.78
CA GLU A 683 19.36 -4.42 -4.01
C GLU A 683 20.14 -4.05 -5.27
N LEU A 684 19.56 -3.26 -6.16
CA LEU A 684 20.16 -2.76 -7.40
C LEU A 684 20.61 -1.29 -7.26
N LEU A 685 20.58 -0.71 -6.08
CA LEU A 685 20.83 0.72 -5.85
C LEU A 685 19.86 1.61 -6.66
N ARG A 686 18.60 1.17 -6.82
CA ARG A 686 17.58 1.83 -7.65
C ARG A 686 17.40 3.28 -7.25
N SER A 687 17.47 4.16 -8.24
CA SER A 687 17.08 5.55 -8.16
C SER A 687 15.78 5.81 -8.94
N LYS A 688 15.02 6.77 -8.49
CA LYS A 688 13.93 7.41 -9.23
C LYS A 688 14.26 8.86 -9.55
N SER A 689 15.54 9.11 -9.78
CA SER A 689 16.07 10.46 -10.08
C SER A 689 15.65 11.48 -9.01
N MET A 690 15.79 11.12 -7.73
CA MET A 690 15.50 11.94 -6.55
C MET A 690 14.03 12.26 -6.31
N GLN A 691 13.09 11.62 -7.00
CA GLN A 691 11.66 11.84 -6.78
C GLN A 691 11.19 11.35 -5.42
N ARG A 692 10.42 12.20 -4.73
CA ARG A 692 9.73 11.83 -3.50
C ARG A 692 8.45 11.06 -3.75
N ASP A 693 7.68 11.49 -4.75
CA ASP A 693 6.33 10.97 -5.03
C ASP A 693 6.17 10.79 -6.54
N SER A 694 6.39 9.58 -7.01
CA SER A 694 6.49 9.25 -8.43
C SER A 694 5.28 8.48 -8.98
N TYR A 695 4.12 8.53 -8.28
CA TYR A 695 2.94 7.73 -8.61
C TYR A 695 2.45 7.90 -10.06
N ASP A 696 2.71 9.04 -10.65
CA ASP A 696 2.29 9.44 -11.99
C ASP A 696 3.46 10.10 -12.76
N SER A 697 4.68 9.63 -12.54
CA SER A 697 5.88 10.19 -13.17
C SER A 697 6.35 9.41 -14.40
N GLY A 698 5.55 8.45 -14.86
CA GLY A 698 5.84 7.66 -16.05
C GLY A 698 6.94 6.61 -15.86
N ASP A 699 7.10 5.78 -16.88
CA ASP A 699 8.09 4.70 -16.90
C ASP A 699 9.53 5.20 -16.85
N TRP A 700 9.82 6.40 -17.37
CA TRP A 700 11.19 6.95 -17.42
C TRP A 700 11.83 7.05 -16.05
N TYR A 701 11.09 7.53 -15.05
CA TYR A 701 11.59 7.68 -13.69
C TYR A 701 11.38 6.42 -12.82
N ASN A 702 10.43 5.56 -13.16
CA ASN A 702 10.02 4.45 -12.32
C ASN A 702 10.56 3.07 -12.75
N ARG A 703 11.12 2.94 -13.94
CA ARG A 703 11.66 1.67 -14.48
C ARG A 703 12.73 1.06 -13.57
N VAL A 704 12.86 -0.25 -13.64
CA VAL A 704 13.97 -1.00 -13.06
C VAL A 704 14.77 -1.65 -14.18
N ASP A 705 16.10 -1.50 -14.16
CA ASP A 705 17.00 -2.19 -15.07
C ASP A 705 17.69 -3.36 -14.37
N PHE A 706 17.14 -4.55 -14.54
CA PHE A 706 17.72 -5.78 -13.98
C PHE A 706 18.98 -6.26 -14.72
N THR A 707 19.35 -5.62 -15.82
CA THR A 707 20.63 -5.91 -16.53
C THR A 707 21.83 -5.25 -15.85
N LEU A 708 21.60 -4.39 -14.84
CA LEU A 708 22.60 -3.68 -14.07
C LEU A 708 23.45 -2.72 -14.93
N GLN A 709 22.91 -2.18 -16.01
CA GLN A 709 23.59 -1.18 -16.82
C GLN A 709 23.35 0.24 -16.31
N ASP A 710 22.16 0.47 -15.72
CA ASP A 710 21.71 1.76 -15.25
C ASP A 710 20.86 1.60 -13.99
N ASN A 711 21.16 2.37 -12.94
CA ASN A 711 20.32 2.41 -11.74
C ASN A 711 19.29 3.53 -11.76
N ASN A 712 19.16 4.24 -12.85
CA ASN A 712 18.25 5.38 -13.05
C ASN A 712 18.60 6.66 -12.25
N TRP A 713 19.84 6.79 -11.78
CA TRP A 713 20.35 8.01 -11.16
C TRP A 713 20.50 9.13 -12.20
N ASN A 714 20.10 10.35 -11.83
CA ASN A 714 20.31 11.57 -12.61
C ASN A 714 19.71 11.51 -14.04
N LYS A 715 18.43 11.11 -14.13
CA LYS A 715 17.68 11.00 -15.39
C LYS A 715 16.74 12.18 -15.67
N GLY A 716 16.95 13.30 -15.05
CA GLY A 716 16.14 14.51 -15.12
C GLY A 716 15.66 14.93 -13.73
N LEU A 717 15.28 16.20 -13.58
CA LEU A 717 14.68 16.69 -12.35
C LEU A 717 13.29 16.02 -12.14
N PRO A 718 12.88 15.81 -10.88
CA PRO A 718 11.57 15.25 -10.58
C PRO A 718 10.43 16.20 -10.96
N ARG A 719 9.18 15.72 -10.87
CA ARG A 719 8.00 16.52 -11.19
C ARG A 719 7.92 17.77 -10.31
N VAL A 720 7.64 18.90 -10.98
CA VAL A 720 7.67 20.23 -10.37
C VAL A 720 6.61 20.43 -9.28
N ASP A 721 5.44 19.82 -9.44
CA ASP A 721 4.32 19.94 -8.47
C ASP A 721 4.60 19.27 -7.13
N LYS A 722 5.48 18.27 -7.10
CA LYS A 722 5.86 17.51 -5.88
C LYS A 722 7.22 17.90 -5.32
N ASP A 723 8.20 18.12 -6.17
CA ASP A 723 9.61 18.31 -5.81
C ASP A 723 10.22 19.61 -6.33
N GLY A 724 9.44 20.50 -6.94
CA GLY A 724 9.98 21.77 -7.46
C GLY A 724 10.70 22.61 -6.41
N MET A 725 10.24 22.56 -5.15
CA MET A 725 10.91 23.21 -4.01
C MET A 725 12.27 22.61 -3.67
N ASN A 726 12.54 21.40 -4.13
CA ASN A 726 13.78 20.65 -3.86
C ASN A 726 14.80 20.75 -5.00
N TYR A 727 14.50 21.42 -6.11
CA TYR A 727 15.37 21.46 -7.28
C TYR A 727 16.78 21.97 -6.95
N GLU A 728 16.89 23.02 -6.14
CA GLU A 728 18.17 23.57 -5.75
C GLU A 728 19.03 22.56 -4.98
N ILE A 729 18.46 21.90 -3.96
CA ILE A 729 19.20 20.90 -3.19
C ILE A 729 19.50 19.64 -4.01
N ILE A 730 18.62 19.24 -4.93
CA ILE A 730 18.87 18.13 -5.86
C ILE A 730 20.08 18.43 -6.74
N GLN A 731 20.12 19.62 -7.36
CA GLN A 731 21.23 20.04 -8.22
C GLN A 731 22.55 20.12 -7.43
N GLN A 732 22.52 20.65 -6.20
CA GLN A 732 23.67 20.68 -5.31
C GLN A 732 24.19 19.27 -4.97
N VAL A 733 23.32 18.34 -4.67
CA VAL A 733 23.68 16.94 -4.37
C VAL A 733 24.28 16.25 -5.58
N ILE A 734 23.70 16.41 -6.76
CA ILE A 734 24.21 15.82 -7.99
C ILE A 734 25.59 16.36 -8.33
N GLN A 735 25.78 17.68 -8.28
CA GLN A 735 27.05 18.32 -8.56
C GLN A 735 28.12 18.02 -7.51
N GLY A 736 27.75 18.12 -6.23
CA GLY A 736 28.66 17.88 -5.11
C GLY A 736 29.14 16.44 -5.00
N SER A 737 28.25 15.50 -5.20
CA SER A 737 28.58 14.07 -5.12
C SER A 737 29.28 13.55 -6.39
N GLY A 738 28.96 14.10 -7.56
CA GLY A 738 29.55 13.70 -8.83
C GLY A 738 29.54 12.18 -9.04
N VAL A 739 30.69 11.62 -9.38
CA VAL A 739 30.86 10.17 -9.61
C VAL A 739 30.62 9.30 -8.36
N ASN A 740 30.70 9.88 -7.16
CA ASN A 740 30.47 9.15 -5.92
C ASN A 740 29.01 8.68 -5.74
N ALA A 741 28.05 9.32 -6.40
CA ALA A 741 26.64 8.95 -6.36
C ALA A 741 26.20 8.14 -7.58
N GLN A 742 27.10 7.89 -8.53
CA GLN A 742 26.79 7.18 -9.77
C GLN A 742 27.39 5.77 -9.74
N PRO A 743 26.62 4.74 -9.39
CA PRO A 743 27.12 3.38 -9.30
C PRO A 743 27.39 2.79 -10.68
N SER A 744 28.48 2.01 -10.75
CA SER A 744 28.77 1.16 -11.90
C SER A 744 28.01 -0.16 -11.81
N ARG A 745 28.04 -0.93 -12.90
CA ARG A 745 27.56 -2.33 -12.90
C ARG A 745 28.20 -3.17 -11.79
N ALA A 746 29.50 -2.97 -11.54
CA ALA A 746 30.21 -3.70 -10.49
C ALA A 746 29.67 -3.33 -9.10
N ASP A 747 29.38 -2.06 -8.85
CA ASP A 747 28.81 -1.60 -7.58
C ASP A 747 27.41 -2.17 -7.34
N MET A 748 26.57 -2.20 -8.39
CA MET A 748 25.22 -2.81 -8.33
C MET A 748 25.30 -4.31 -8.07
N ASN A 749 26.22 -5.04 -8.73
CA ASN A 749 26.45 -6.47 -8.45
C ASN A 749 26.85 -6.71 -7.00
N VAL A 750 27.77 -5.91 -6.46
CA VAL A 750 28.19 -6.00 -5.06
C VAL A 750 26.99 -5.83 -4.12
N MET A 751 26.11 -4.87 -4.40
CA MET A 751 24.91 -4.67 -3.57
C MET A 751 23.93 -5.83 -3.67
N VAL A 752 23.75 -6.41 -4.86
CA VAL A 752 22.94 -7.65 -5.02
C VAL A 752 23.50 -8.76 -4.12
N ASP A 753 24.82 -9.01 -4.19
CA ASP A 753 25.46 -10.05 -3.37
C ASP A 753 25.27 -9.79 -1.87
N TYR A 754 25.38 -8.54 -1.43
CA TYR A 754 25.14 -8.15 -0.05
C TYR A 754 23.69 -8.43 0.39
N TYR A 755 22.75 -8.07 -0.45
CA TYR A 755 21.32 -8.30 -0.19
C TYR A 755 20.98 -9.79 -0.11
N LEU A 756 21.55 -10.61 -1.02
CA LEU A 756 21.38 -12.05 -1.01
C LEU A 756 21.96 -12.69 0.28
N ASP A 757 23.11 -12.22 0.75
CA ASP A 757 23.67 -12.67 2.03
C ASP A 757 22.73 -12.35 3.21
N LEU A 758 22.18 -11.12 3.26
CA LEU A 758 21.26 -10.72 4.32
C LEU A 758 19.98 -11.58 4.32
N ALA A 759 19.40 -11.82 3.16
CA ALA A 759 18.22 -12.67 3.01
C ALA A 759 18.52 -14.12 3.39
N LYS A 760 19.69 -14.64 3.00
CA LYS A 760 20.12 -16.01 3.30
C LYS A 760 20.41 -16.22 4.78
N LEU A 761 21.02 -15.24 5.44
CA LEU A 761 21.20 -15.25 6.90
C LEU A 761 19.86 -15.39 7.61
N ARG A 762 18.88 -14.57 7.25
CA ARG A 762 17.53 -14.65 7.84
C ARG A 762 16.87 -16.00 7.61
N GLN A 763 16.97 -16.56 6.41
CA GLN A 763 16.43 -17.87 6.07
C GLN A 763 17.09 -18.99 6.86
N SER A 764 18.39 -18.85 7.16
CA SER A 764 19.20 -19.92 7.74
C SER A 764 19.07 -20.07 9.26
N TYR A 765 18.65 -19.03 9.96
CA TYR A 765 18.62 -19.01 11.41
C TYR A 765 17.22 -18.79 12.00
N PRO A 766 16.62 -19.81 12.64
CA PRO A 766 15.32 -19.67 13.33
C PRO A 766 15.31 -18.56 14.40
N LEU A 767 16.45 -18.24 14.99
CA LEU A 767 16.59 -17.17 15.99
C LEU A 767 16.32 -15.76 15.44
N LEU A 768 16.38 -15.58 14.12
CA LEU A 768 16.00 -14.31 13.45
C LEU A 768 14.51 -14.22 13.14
N THR A 769 13.74 -15.28 13.37
CA THR A 769 12.32 -15.36 12.99
C THR A 769 11.43 -15.79 14.16
N LEU A 770 11.64 -15.19 15.33
CA LEU A 770 10.82 -15.41 16.51
C LEU A 770 9.40 -14.90 16.27
N GLY A 771 8.39 -15.76 16.38
CA GLY A 771 7.01 -15.40 16.06
C GLY A 771 6.24 -14.74 17.21
N ARG A 772 6.80 -14.73 18.42
CA ARG A 772 6.12 -14.27 19.63
C ARG A 772 6.93 -13.22 20.36
N GLY A 773 6.25 -12.19 20.87
CA GLY A 773 6.86 -11.14 21.66
C GLY A 773 7.54 -11.67 22.93
N ASP A 774 6.93 -12.64 23.61
CA ASP A 774 7.50 -13.27 24.80
C ASP A 774 8.86 -13.95 24.53
N ASP A 775 9.02 -14.56 23.36
CA ASP A 775 10.29 -15.18 22.95
C ASP A 775 11.34 -14.11 22.64
N VAL A 776 10.96 -13.02 22.01
CA VAL A 776 11.87 -11.88 21.77
C VAL A 776 12.34 -11.28 23.09
N ILE A 777 11.42 -11.01 24.03
CA ILE A 777 11.72 -10.42 25.34
C ILE A 777 12.68 -11.32 26.17
N LYS A 778 12.55 -12.63 26.06
CA LYS A 778 13.38 -13.58 26.80
C LYS A 778 14.75 -13.84 26.17
N ARG A 779 14.89 -13.70 24.85
CA ARG A 779 16.09 -14.12 24.11
C ARG A 779 16.96 -12.98 23.63
N VAL A 780 16.34 -11.84 23.29
CA VAL A 780 17.02 -10.70 22.67
C VAL A 780 17.51 -9.75 23.74
N SER A 781 18.79 -9.37 23.64
CA SER A 781 19.38 -8.33 24.48
C SER A 781 20.24 -7.40 23.63
N PHE A 782 20.28 -6.13 24.02
CA PHE A 782 21.17 -5.16 23.40
C PHE A 782 22.27 -4.77 24.35
N HIS A 783 23.49 -4.67 23.80
CA HIS A 783 24.69 -4.18 24.45
C HIS A 783 25.08 -2.85 23.80
N ASN A 784 26.07 -2.16 24.31
CA ASN A 784 26.38 -0.79 23.87
C ASN A 784 25.15 0.13 23.98
N THR A 785 24.56 0.18 25.14
CA THR A 785 23.38 0.97 25.48
C THR A 785 23.69 1.96 26.61
N GLY A 786 22.76 2.84 26.96
CA GLY A 786 22.93 3.78 28.08
C GLY A 786 23.71 5.04 27.68
N VAL A 787 24.10 5.80 28.69
CA VAL A 787 24.76 7.12 28.51
C VAL A 787 26.14 7.05 27.86
N ASP A 788 26.86 5.95 28.06
CA ASP A 788 28.21 5.72 27.56
C ASP A 788 28.23 4.97 26.23
N GLN A 789 27.07 4.73 25.60
CA GLN A 789 26.98 4.04 24.33
C GLN A 789 27.78 4.79 23.23
N ARG A 790 28.40 4.03 22.37
CA ARG A 790 29.08 4.55 21.18
C ARG A 790 28.05 4.80 20.07
N PRO A 791 27.99 6.04 19.49
CA PRO A 791 27.07 6.32 18.40
C PRO A 791 27.34 5.44 17.17
N GLY A 792 26.29 5.10 16.43
CA GLY A 792 26.38 4.35 15.18
C GLY A 792 26.72 2.86 15.34
N LEU A 793 26.66 2.31 16.58
CA LEU A 793 26.98 0.91 16.84
C LEU A 793 25.82 0.23 17.56
N ILE A 794 25.25 -0.81 16.94
CA ILE A 794 24.26 -1.69 17.56
C ILE A 794 24.90 -3.08 17.75
N VAL A 795 24.76 -3.61 18.98
CA VAL A 795 25.21 -4.95 19.35
C VAL A 795 24.01 -5.68 19.95
N MET A 796 23.53 -6.68 19.24
CA MET A 796 22.36 -7.49 19.62
C MET A 796 22.79 -8.94 19.84
N THR A 797 22.33 -9.53 20.93
CA THR A 797 22.51 -10.96 21.19
C THR A 797 21.16 -11.67 21.20
N ILE A 798 21.15 -12.94 20.74
CA ILE A 798 19.96 -13.79 20.78
C ILE A 798 20.34 -15.12 21.42
N ASP A 799 19.74 -15.43 22.58
CA ASP A 799 19.98 -16.65 23.34
C ASP A 799 19.21 -17.83 22.76
N ASN A 800 19.88 -18.98 22.69
CA ASN A 800 19.26 -20.23 22.23
C ASN A 800 19.27 -21.35 23.27
N GLY A 801 19.05 -21.06 24.54
CA GLY A 801 18.77 -22.23 25.40
C GLY A 801 19.28 -22.25 26.80
N ASN A 802 20.00 -21.23 27.28
CA ASN A 802 20.44 -21.22 28.68
C ASN A 802 19.23 -21.13 29.65
N THR A 803 18.29 -20.26 29.34
CA THR A 803 17.07 -20.04 30.14
C THR A 803 15.77 -20.22 29.35
N VAL A 804 15.87 -20.62 28.08
CA VAL A 804 14.76 -20.73 27.13
C VAL A 804 14.78 -22.07 26.40
N ASN A 805 13.69 -22.38 25.68
CA ASN A 805 13.61 -23.55 24.83
C ASN A 805 14.63 -23.48 23.68
N ASP A 806 15.22 -24.61 23.34
CA ASP A 806 16.10 -24.74 22.19
C ASP A 806 15.32 -24.65 20.86
N LEU A 807 15.69 -23.71 19.99
CA LEU A 807 15.06 -23.48 18.69
C LEU A 807 15.98 -23.81 17.51
N ASP A 808 17.29 -23.82 17.71
CA ASP A 808 18.25 -24.05 16.65
C ASP A 808 19.26 -25.15 17.09
N PRO A 809 19.29 -26.30 16.40
CA PRO A 809 20.16 -27.39 16.77
C PRO A 809 21.66 -27.13 16.48
N ASN A 810 22.00 -26.08 15.75
CA ASN A 810 23.34 -25.83 15.24
C ASN A 810 24.09 -24.74 16.01
N VAL A 811 23.40 -23.88 16.74
CA VAL A 811 24.01 -22.75 17.42
C VAL A 811 23.49 -22.59 18.85
N ASP A 812 24.37 -22.18 19.76
CA ASP A 812 24.01 -21.85 21.14
C ASP A 812 23.50 -20.41 21.29
N ALA A 813 24.02 -19.52 20.49
CA ALA A 813 23.69 -18.10 20.51
C ALA A 813 24.07 -17.40 19.20
N MET A 814 23.44 -16.27 18.94
CA MET A 814 23.80 -15.34 17.87
C MET A 814 24.24 -14.01 18.43
N VAL A 815 25.17 -13.36 17.74
CA VAL A 815 25.57 -11.98 17.97
C VAL A 815 25.50 -11.24 16.65
N ILE A 816 24.74 -10.13 16.63
CA ILE A 816 24.61 -9.24 15.48
C ILE A 816 25.26 -7.92 15.86
N VAL A 817 26.27 -7.52 15.10
CA VAL A 817 26.94 -6.24 15.27
C VAL A 817 26.72 -5.41 14.01
N ILE A 818 25.98 -4.32 14.14
CA ILE A 818 25.82 -3.34 13.05
C ILE A 818 26.73 -2.16 13.33
N ASN A 819 27.83 -2.08 12.61
CA ASN A 819 28.74 -0.94 12.65
C ASN A 819 28.37 0.04 11.53
N ALA A 820 27.62 1.06 11.89
CA ALA A 820 27.24 2.18 11.02
C ALA A 820 28.14 3.40 11.24
N THR A 821 29.47 3.17 11.34
CA THR A 821 30.47 4.21 11.53
C THR A 821 31.57 4.11 10.49
N PRO A 822 32.31 5.18 10.19
CA PRO A 822 33.42 5.14 9.24
C PRO A 822 34.70 4.50 9.78
N ARG A 823 34.65 3.90 10.98
CA ARG A 823 35.78 3.28 11.66
C ARG A 823 35.50 1.86 12.07
N GLN A 824 36.57 1.05 12.14
CA GLN A 824 36.48 -0.26 12.77
C GLN A 824 36.01 -0.12 14.23
N GLN A 825 35.12 -0.99 14.64
CA GLN A 825 34.62 -1.07 16.02
C GLN A 825 35.06 -2.41 16.65
N LYS A 826 35.40 -2.36 17.95
CA LYS A 826 35.74 -3.53 18.75
C LYS A 826 34.70 -3.73 19.83
N VAL A 827 34.25 -4.95 20.01
CA VAL A 827 33.24 -5.34 20.99
C VAL A 827 33.74 -6.59 21.74
N ASP A 828 33.78 -6.51 23.06
CA ASP A 828 34.04 -7.68 23.92
C ASP A 828 32.77 -7.94 24.73
N LEU A 829 32.19 -9.11 24.54
CA LEU A 829 31.02 -9.60 25.27
C LEU A 829 31.36 -10.67 26.29
N GLY A 830 32.64 -11.01 26.48
CA GLY A 830 33.05 -12.15 27.32
C GLY A 830 32.55 -13.51 26.80
N LEU A 831 32.03 -13.56 25.58
CA LEU A 831 31.55 -14.79 24.94
C LEU A 831 32.68 -15.46 24.15
N SER A 832 33.04 -16.66 24.59
CA SER A 832 34.04 -17.48 23.88
C SER A 832 33.41 -18.31 22.76
N GLY A 833 34.21 -18.67 21.78
CA GLY A 833 33.84 -19.60 20.71
C GLY A 833 32.93 -18.99 19.61
N LEU A 834 32.82 -17.69 19.54
CA LEU A 834 32.12 -17.01 18.44
C LEU A 834 32.91 -17.14 17.14
N VAL A 835 32.19 -17.38 16.06
CA VAL A 835 32.73 -17.37 14.69
C VAL A 835 31.82 -16.53 13.79
N LEU A 836 32.41 -15.92 12.77
CA LEU A 836 31.59 -15.28 11.72
C LEU A 836 30.68 -16.32 11.06
N SER A 837 29.42 -15.97 10.83
CA SER A 837 28.46 -16.88 10.21
C SER A 837 29.03 -17.46 8.90
N PRO A 838 29.03 -18.81 8.70
CA PRO A 838 29.48 -19.42 7.46
C PRO A 838 28.51 -19.24 6.30
N VAL A 839 27.38 -18.58 6.52
CA VAL A 839 26.35 -18.30 5.50
C VAL A 839 26.80 -17.23 4.51
N TYR A 840 27.63 -16.29 4.93
CA TYR A 840 28.17 -15.24 4.03
C TYR A 840 28.87 -15.83 2.80
N ARG A 841 28.53 -15.29 1.64
CA ARG A 841 29.15 -15.63 0.35
C ARG A 841 29.91 -14.45 -0.27
N SER A 842 29.43 -13.23 0.02
CA SER A 842 30.06 -11.99 -0.40
C SER A 842 31.13 -11.51 0.58
N ASN A 843 31.73 -10.37 0.28
CA ASN A 843 32.67 -9.72 1.18
C ASN A 843 32.02 -8.75 2.17
N LEU A 844 30.70 -8.82 2.37
CA LEU A 844 29.95 -7.90 3.24
C LEU A 844 30.55 -7.82 4.65
N ALA A 845 30.87 -8.95 5.25
CA ALA A 845 31.46 -9.03 6.60
C ALA A 845 32.87 -9.68 6.62
N HIS A 846 33.56 -9.73 5.46
CA HIS A 846 34.79 -10.54 5.25
C HIS A 846 35.91 -10.23 6.22
N ASN A 847 36.11 -8.95 6.59
CA ASN A 847 37.22 -8.56 7.48
C ASN A 847 36.78 -8.50 8.96
N THR A 848 35.65 -9.08 9.31
CA THR A 848 35.26 -9.26 10.72
C THR A 848 36.11 -10.35 11.34
N GLN A 849 36.70 -10.09 12.51
CA GLN A 849 37.58 -10.98 13.22
C GLN A 849 37.14 -11.19 14.66
N VAL A 850 37.38 -12.35 15.19
CA VAL A 850 37.23 -12.65 16.64
C VAL A 850 38.62 -13.12 17.16
N ILE A 851 39.17 -12.35 18.09
CA ILE A 851 40.47 -12.64 18.71
C ILE A 851 40.30 -12.51 20.22
N ASP A 852 40.58 -13.58 20.99
CA ASP A 852 40.50 -13.59 22.45
C ASP A 852 39.15 -13.02 22.97
N ASN A 853 38.03 -13.43 22.38
CA ASN A 853 36.65 -12.98 22.63
C ASN A 853 36.31 -11.52 22.17
N GLU A 854 37.30 -10.76 21.71
CA GLU A 854 37.06 -9.43 21.13
C GLU A 854 36.63 -9.57 19.66
N ILE A 855 35.42 -9.06 19.36
CA ILE A 855 34.90 -8.98 18.00
C ILE A 855 35.33 -7.66 17.38
N SER A 856 35.98 -7.72 16.24
CA SER A 856 36.45 -6.55 15.48
C SER A 856 35.67 -6.47 14.18
N VAL A 857 34.86 -5.42 14.01
CA VAL A 857 33.96 -5.22 12.86
C VAL A 857 34.39 -4.00 12.07
N PRO A 858 34.69 -4.13 10.75
CA PRO A 858 35.06 -3.03 9.90
C PRO A 858 34.02 -1.92 9.81
N ALA A 859 34.42 -0.75 9.28
CA ALA A 859 33.51 0.35 8.98
C ALA A 859 32.34 -0.11 8.09
N TRP A 860 31.16 0.43 8.34
CA TRP A 860 29.94 0.21 7.53
C TRP A 860 29.70 -1.28 7.24
N THR A 861 29.66 -2.09 8.30
CA THR A 861 29.54 -3.53 8.18
C THR A 861 28.47 -4.09 9.13
N PRO A 862 27.48 -4.85 8.63
CA PRO A 862 26.61 -5.69 9.43
C PRO A 862 27.23 -7.07 9.57
N ALA A 863 27.67 -7.44 10.77
CA ALA A 863 28.28 -8.75 11.04
C ALA A 863 27.34 -9.62 11.87
N VAL A 864 27.11 -10.84 11.41
CA VAL A 864 26.40 -11.89 12.13
C VAL A 864 27.40 -12.96 12.54
N LEU A 865 27.51 -13.16 13.84
CA LEU A 865 28.36 -14.18 14.43
C LEU A 865 27.48 -15.21 15.13
N VAL A 866 27.96 -16.42 15.21
CA VAL A 866 27.30 -17.52 15.91
C VAL A 866 28.24 -18.19 16.87
N LYS A 867 27.69 -18.71 17.97
CA LYS A 867 28.38 -19.67 18.82
C LYS A 867 27.95 -21.06 18.36
N PRO A 868 28.79 -21.81 17.63
CA PRO A 868 28.43 -23.14 17.16
C PRO A 868 28.15 -24.06 18.35
N ARG A 869 27.18 -24.94 18.16
CA ARG A 869 26.85 -25.94 19.16
C ARG A 869 27.85 -27.11 19.14
N HIS A 870 28.33 -27.47 20.31
CA HIS A 870 29.19 -28.63 20.50
C HIS A 870 28.58 -29.74 21.38
N ASN A 871 27.53 -29.38 22.17
CA ASN A 871 26.84 -30.26 23.07
C ASN A 871 25.44 -30.62 22.64
N ILE A 872 24.87 -31.72 23.14
CA ILE A 872 23.48 -32.11 22.84
C ILE A 872 22.49 -31.03 23.33
N ARG A 873 22.77 -30.40 24.47
CA ARG A 873 21.99 -29.27 24.98
C ARG A 873 22.70 -27.97 24.65
N SER A 874 21.89 -26.94 24.31
CA SER A 874 22.44 -25.62 24.10
C SER A 874 23.01 -25.04 25.39
N GLU A 875 24.18 -24.43 25.31
CA GLU A 875 24.79 -23.70 26.42
C GLU A 875 24.23 -22.30 26.56
N GLY A 876 23.64 -21.74 25.48
CA GLY A 876 23.09 -20.41 25.47
C GLY A 876 24.10 -19.31 25.78
N ILE A 877 23.58 -18.18 26.24
CA ILE A 877 24.35 -17.04 26.74
C ILE A 877 24.40 -17.12 28.27
N PRO A 878 25.56 -16.95 28.91
CA PRO A 878 25.66 -16.97 30.37
C PRO A 878 24.74 -15.94 31.04
N VAL A 879 24.05 -16.32 32.12
CA VAL A 879 23.01 -15.51 32.80
C VAL A 879 23.53 -14.15 33.28
N PHE A 880 24.83 -14.06 33.58
CA PHE A 880 25.46 -12.81 34.04
C PHE A 880 25.59 -11.75 32.91
N MET A 881 25.27 -12.11 31.69
CA MET A 881 25.33 -11.22 30.51
C MET A 881 23.97 -10.74 30.04
N ASN A 882 22.90 -11.31 30.56
CA ASN A 882 21.52 -10.95 30.16
C ASN A 882 20.93 -9.76 30.95
#